data_55ea7a7cebb5d3a5f34f32e77041af80
#
_entry.id   55ea7a7cebb5d3a5f34f32e77041af80
#
_cell.length_a   1.000
_cell.length_b   1.000
_cell.length_c   1.000
_cell.angle_alpha   90.00
_cell.angle_beta   90.00
_cell.angle_gamma   90.00
#
_symmetry.space_group_name_H-M   'P 1'
#
loop_
_entity.id
_entity.type
_entity.pdbx_description
1 polymer ?
#
loop_
_entity_poly.entity_id
_entity_poly.type
_entity_poly.pdbx_seq_one_letter_code
_entity_poly.pdbx_strand_id
1 'polypeptide(L)'
;MRTLLLLSTTLFLLVSPLRAQEYVAEPEVIRSGDGGDTITGVVFEDRKRTGTYDKEDPGVEGVLVSNGRDWARTGPDGRYNLPVRDDMDLTIVQPSGWRVPTDERFAPQFFYVHKPGIGYDLRFGGLPDTGPAPARVNFPLIRDGAADEDFSCAVMGDPQAYSNEQIGFLRDGVVSDIVEADLGSGDCLILMGDVVGDDLGLLDRALEVTGAAGVPQWPVFGNHDIDFDAQSNDDKADTWRRVVGPTSYAFEKGNVLFVNLDNVVYPCGEVDVALGRSHCKSGREPSYNGRLTDAQLDWLGGLLSRVPDDRRIVISTHVPLVSFVDASSGKHQTDGVSRLYDMLEGRDALSLSGHTHTLENHAPGQHYEGWSETVGAGPLPFRHIIVGAASGAWFQGDFNTFGVPEALQRLGAPPGYLHLSFDGARYEETYRGMRMAPDRGQWVGLNTPAFRDWFTAIMEWRDQPAAERDAVPPRSINDLSDTRLLVPEDFSRGVWLTANVWAGSAETTVQAELPTGDTLTLKRTQERNGERQRVGAQWADPFATARQLSVARKAYESQSSDERAQGIQVFRGESIGPTPPGPQIHVATRSMHLWRAKLPELPQGGHVIPVTSTNRHGRTYTNKITIEVRAQRPPRYWRDDVWE
;
A
#
# COMPACT_ATOMS: atom_id res chain seq x y z
N MET A 1 -20.45 -66.85 -22.64
CA MET A 1 -20.05 -65.60 -23.27
C MET A 1 -19.68 -64.59 -22.16
N ARG A 2 -18.39 -64.37 -21.92
CA ARG A 2 -17.89 -63.40 -20.94
C ARG A 2 -17.43 -62.19 -21.74
N THR A 3 -18.11 -61.09 -21.55
CA THR A 3 -17.77 -59.81 -22.17
C THR A 3 -16.69 -59.12 -21.33
N LEU A 4 -15.50 -58.92 -21.89
CA LEU A 4 -14.42 -58.13 -21.29
C LEU A 4 -14.72 -56.64 -21.53
N LEU A 5 -14.91 -55.85 -20.46
CA LEU A 5 -14.88 -54.40 -20.51
C LEU A 5 -13.42 -53.95 -20.40
N LEU A 6 -12.89 -53.38 -21.46
CA LEU A 6 -11.63 -52.64 -21.45
C LEU A 6 -11.88 -51.22 -20.88
N LEU A 7 -11.40 -50.96 -19.66
CA LEU A 7 -11.28 -49.57 -19.14
C LEU A 7 -10.05 -48.93 -19.77
N SER A 8 -10.27 -47.94 -20.63
CA SER A 8 -9.24 -47.04 -21.14
C SER A 8 -8.98 -45.95 -20.08
N THR A 9 -7.87 -46.07 -19.33
CA THR A 9 -7.36 -45.04 -18.45
C THR A 9 -6.64 -44.00 -19.29
N THR A 10 -7.30 -42.88 -19.57
CA THR A 10 -6.65 -41.69 -20.14
C THR A 10 -5.84 -40.99 -19.04
N LEU A 11 -4.53 -41.17 -19.10
CA LEU A 11 -3.57 -40.43 -18.24
C LEU A 11 -3.53 -38.97 -18.69
N PHE A 12 -4.24 -38.09 -17.98
CA PHE A 12 -4.04 -36.66 -18.11
C PHE A 12 -2.66 -36.30 -17.49
N LEU A 13 -1.66 -36.18 -18.34
CA LEU A 13 -0.44 -35.48 -17.99
C LEU A 13 -0.81 -34.00 -17.75
N LEU A 14 -0.94 -33.61 -16.49
CA LEU A 14 -0.88 -32.23 -16.09
C LEU A 14 0.52 -31.71 -16.48
N VAL A 15 0.63 -31.12 -17.66
CA VAL A 15 1.77 -30.30 -18.02
C VAL A 15 1.59 -29.03 -17.20
N SER A 16 2.20 -28.97 -16.01
CA SER A 16 2.44 -27.68 -15.35
C SER A 16 3.17 -26.81 -16.37
N PRO A 17 2.73 -25.56 -16.62
CA PRO A 17 3.50 -24.67 -17.44
C PRO A 17 4.91 -24.60 -16.83
N LEU A 18 5.94 -24.93 -17.61
CA LEU A 18 7.31 -24.65 -17.20
C LEU A 18 7.36 -23.15 -16.92
N ARG A 19 7.41 -22.76 -15.63
CA ARG A 19 7.82 -21.41 -15.26
C ARG A 19 9.15 -21.17 -15.97
N ALA A 20 9.25 -20.05 -16.67
CA ALA A 20 10.51 -19.66 -17.31
C ALA A 20 11.60 -19.80 -16.25
N GLN A 21 12.66 -20.54 -16.60
CA GLN A 21 13.74 -20.80 -15.65
C GLN A 21 14.29 -19.45 -15.19
N GLU A 22 14.16 -19.19 -13.91
CA GLU A 22 14.61 -17.95 -13.28
C GLU A 22 16.10 -17.73 -13.58
N TYR A 23 16.47 -16.47 -13.85
CA TYR A 23 17.85 -16.12 -14.07
C TYR A 23 18.43 -15.55 -12.78
N VAL A 24 19.05 -16.42 -11.99
CA VAL A 24 19.70 -16.06 -10.72
C VAL A 24 21.17 -15.72 -10.97
N ALA A 25 21.55 -14.48 -10.71
CA ALA A 25 22.94 -14.01 -10.75
C ALA A 25 23.05 -12.68 -9.99
N GLU A 26 24.28 -12.27 -9.72
CA GLU A 26 24.62 -10.98 -9.11
C GLU A 26 25.52 -10.18 -10.09
N PRO A 27 25.67 -8.86 -9.91
CA PRO A 27 26.67 -8.08 -10.64
C PRO A 27 28.08 -8.62 -10.39
N GLU A 28 28.85 -8.75 -11.46
CA GLU A 28 30.23 -9.24 -11.36
C GLU A 28 31.17 -8.15 -10.84
N VAL A 29 31.70 -8.33 -9.64
CA VAL A 29 32.60 -7.37 -8.96
C VAL A 29 34.06 -7.78 -9.12
N ILE A 30 34.85 -6.97 -9.84
CA ILE A 30 36.27 -7.22 -10.10
C ILE A 30 37.10 -6.24 -9.27
N ARG A 31 37.81 -6.74 -8.26
CA ARG A 31 38.65 -5.95 -7.37
C ARG A 31 40.09 -5.89 -7.90
N SER A 32 40.71 -4.71 -7.81
CA SER A 32 42.14 -4.51 -8.01
C SER A 32 42.70 -3.82 -6.76
N GLY A 33 43.94 -4.13 -6.40
CA GLY A 33 44.53 -3.93 -5.06
C GLY A 33 44.39 -2.55 -4.39
N ASP A 34 44.35 -1.43 -5.10
CA ASP A 34 44.51 -0.09 -4.49
C ASP A 34 43.28 0.81 -4.59
N GLY A 35 42.19 0.36 -5.21
CA GLY A 35 41.06 1.25 -5.54
C GLY A 35 41.45 2.34 -6.54
N GLY A 36 40.47 3.07 -7.06
CA GLY A 36 40.70 4.19 -8.00
C GLY A 36 39.68 5.29 -7.77
N ASP A 37 39.95 6.48 -8.32
CA ASP A 37 39.03 7.63 -8.27
C ASP A 37 37.79 7.41 -9.15
N THR A 38 37.78 6.36 -9.97
CA THR A 38 36.68 6.02 -10.88
C THR A 38 36.36 4.54 -10.84
N ILE A 39 35.08 4.22 -10.98
CA ILE A 39 34.57 2.87 -11.16
C ILE A 39 34.12 2.69 -12.61
N THR A 40 34.51 1.58 -13.20
CA THR A 40 34.16 1.24 -14.59
C THR A 40 33.37 -0.06 -14.62
N GLY A 41 32.83 -0.42 -15.80
CA GLY A 41 32.20 -1.72 -15.99
C GLY A 41 31.59 -1.85 -17.38
N VAL A 42 30.95 -2.99 -17.59
CA VAL A 42 30.21 -3.32 -18.79
C VAL A 42 28.82 -3.74 -18.40
N VAL A 43 27.80 -3.17 -19.05
CA VAL A 43 26.46 -3.73 -19.06
C VAL A 43 26.38 -4.62 -20.31
N PHE A 44 26.06 -5.90 -20.14
CA PHE A 44 26.18 -6.89 -21.21
C PHE A 44 24.98 -7.83 -21.31
N GLU A 45 24.71 -8.32 -22.51
CA GLU A 45 23.73 -9.37 -22.75
C GLU A 45 24.32 -10.73 -22.35
N ASP A 46 23.95 -11.26 -21.20
CA ASP A 46 24.40 -12.58 -20.74
C ASP A 46 23.60 -13.70 -21.44
N ARG A 47 24.05 -14.06 -22.63
CA ARG A 47 23.41 -15.08 -23.47
C ARG A 47 23.50 -16.48 -22.88
N LYS A 48 24.55 -16.73 -22.09
CA LYS A 48 24.82 -18.05 -21.50
C LYS A 48 24.25 -18.18 -20.09
N ARG A 49 23.75 -17.09 -19.51
CA ARG A 49 23.24 -16.99 -18.14
C ARG A 49 24.26 -17.43 -17.09
N THR A 50 25.49 -16.95 -17.25
CA THR A 50 26.61 -17.27 -16.33
C THR A 50 26.79 -16.24 -15.22
N GLY A 51 26.18 -15.05 -15.34
CA GLY A 51 26.39 -13.92 -14.45
C GLY A 51 27.76 -13.22 -14.62
N THR A 52 28.65 -13.75 -15.43
CA THR A 52 30.02 -13.22 -15.62
C THR A 52 30.23 -12.80 -17.08
N TYR A 53 30.89 -11.65 -17.25
CA TYR A 53 31.19 -11.09 -18.56
C TYR A 53 32.29 -11.88 -19.29
N ASP A 54 32.00 -12.36 -20.47
CA ASP A 54 33.03 -12.88 -21.39
C ASP A 54 33.06 -12.05 -22.67
N LYS A 55 34.14 -12.20 -23.47
CA LYS A 55 34.36 -11.41 -24.69
C LYS A 55 33.35 -11.70 -25.81
N GLU A 56 32.60 -12.78 -25.71
CA GLU A 56 31.56 -13.17 -26.67
C GLU A 56 30.21 -12.53 -26.32
N ASP A 57 30.06 -12.00 -25.10
CA ASP A 57 28.84 -11.32 -24.68
C ASP A 57 28.80 -9.90 -25.22
N PRO A 58 27.74 -9.54 -25.97
CA PRO A 58 27.66 -8.19 -26.52
C PRO A 58 27.36 -7.17 -25.41
N GLY A 59 28.00 -6.01 -25.51
CA GLY A 59 27.62 -4.87 -24.67
C GLY A 59 26.23 -4.37 -24.99
N VAL A 60 25.53 -3.86 -23.99
CA VAL A 60 24.21 -3.22 -24.13
C VAL A 60 24.39 -1.70 -24.14
N GLU A 61 24.16 -1.09 -25.32
CA GLU A 61 24.25 0.36 -25.48
C GLU A 61 23.06 1.09 -24.86
N GLY A 62 23.31 2.31 -24.36
CA GLY A 62 22.26 3.24 -23.96
C GLY A 62 21.74 3.08 -22.55
N VAL A 63 22.23 2.10 -21.78
CA VAL A 63 21.81 1.87 -20.39
C VAL A 63 22.28 3.02 -19.49
N LEU A 64 21.39 3.54 -18.68
CA LEU A 64 21.71 4.56 -17.68
C LEU A 64 22.34 3.90 -16.44
N VAL A 65 23.45 4.44 -15.98
CA VAL A 65 24.17 4.00 -14.78
C VAL A 65 24.35 5.21 -13.85
N SER A 66 24.12 5.02 -12.57
CA SER A 66 24.27 6.07 -11.55
C SER A 66 25.07 5.58 -10.36
N ASN A 67 25.81 6.48 -9.71
CA ASN A 67 26.45 6.27 -8.40
C ASN A 67 25.68 6.95 -7.25
N GLY A 68 24.37 7.19 -7.45
CA GLY A 68 23.52 7.92 -6.51
C GLY A 68 23.56 9.45 -6.67
N ARG A 69 24.45 9.97 -7.52
CA ARG A 69 24.58 11.42 -7.80
C ARG A 69 24.86 11.70 -9.27
N ASP A 70 25.90 11.07 -9.80
CA ASP A 70 26.35 11.27 -11.19
C ASP A 70 25.70 10.22 -12.11
N TRP A 71 25.58 10.54 -13.37
CA TRP A 71 24.97 9.68 -14.39
C TRP A 71 25.92 9.44 -15.56
N ALA A 72 26.00 8.21 -15.98
CA ALA A 72 26.62 7.78 -17.24
C ALA A 72 25.59 7.07 -18.12
N ARG A 73 25.88 7.00 -19.41
CA ARG A 73 25.15 6.17 -20.38
C ARG A 73 26.15 5.24 -21.04
N THR A 74 25.85 3.96 -21.15
CA THR A 74 26.73 3.00 -21.78
C THR A 74 26.91 3.26 -23.27
N GLY A 75 28.16 3.11 -23.76
CA GLY A 75 28.50 3.19 -25.18
C GLY A 75 28.10 1.93 -25.95
N PRO A 76 28.41 1.88 -27.27
CA PRO A 76 28.09 0.72 -28.10
C PRO A 76 28.69 -0.60 -27.64
N ASP A 77 29.76 -0.55 -26.86
CA ASP A 77 30.41 -1.72 -26.22
C ASP A 77 29.91 -2.02 -24.83
N GLY A 78 28.83 -1.36 -24.40
CA GLY A 78 28.21 -1.49 -23.06
C GLY A 78 29.01 -0.87 -21.92
N ARG A 79 30.13 -0.16 -22.20
CA ARG A 79 31.01 0.37 -21.15
C ARG A 79 30.51 1.67 -20.57
N TYR A 80 30.78 1.83 -19.25
CA TYR A 80 30.53 3.05 -18.50
C TYR A 80 31.71 3.41 -17.60
N ASN A 81 31.74 4.65 -17.13
CA ASN A 81 32.72 5.16 -16.17
C ASN A 81 32.06 6.25 -15.30
N LEU A 82 32.23 6.14 -13.99
CA LEU A 82 31.71 7.08 -12.99
C LEU A 82 32.75 7.37 -11.91
N PRO A 83 32.75 8.55 -11.28
CA PRO A 83 33.59 8.80 -10.12
C PRO A 83 33.18 7.92 -8.93
N VAL A 84 34.17 7.46 -8.15
CA VAL A 84 33.95 6.77 -6.88
C VAL A 84 33.58 7.78 -5.81
N ARG A 85 32.72 7.36 -4.88
CA ARG A 85 32.35 8.08 -3.66
C ARG A 85 32.49 7.12 -2.49
N ASP A 86 32.81 7.66 -1.30
CA ASP A 86 33.01 6.85 -0.09
C ASP A 86 31.72 6.17 0.40
N ASP A 87 30.55 6.70 0.04
CA ASP A 87 29.26 6.07 0.24
C ASP A 87 28.44 6.23 -1.04
N MET A 88 28.14 5.12 -1.73
CA MET A 88 27.39 5.15 -2.97
C MET A 88 26.67 3.82 -3.25
N ASP A 89 25.52 3.95 -3.88
CA ASP A 89 24.84 2.84 -4.54
C ASP A 89 25.04 2.98 -6.06
N LEU A 90 25.89 2.11 -6.62
CA LEU A 90 26.07 2.04 -8.05
C LEU A 90 24.94 1.22 -8.65
N THR A 91 24.09 1.83 -9.47
CA THR A 91 22.88 1.21 -10.00
C THR A 91 22.82 1.34 -11.52
N ILE A 92 22.20 0.38 -12.19
CA ILE A 92 21.71 0.53 -13.55
C ILE A 92 20.21 0.75 -13.55
N VAL A 93 19.71 1.56 -14.49
CA VAL A 93 18.28 1.59 -14.81
C VAL A 93 18.02 0.42 -15.75
N GLN A 94 17.31 -0.62 -15.27
CA GLN A 94 16.89 -1.71 -16.17
C GLN A 94 16.16 -1.11 -17.37
N PRO A 95 16.65 -1.29 -18.61
CA PRO A 95 15.96 -0.72 -19.77
C PRO A 95 14.78 -1.59 -20.21
N SER A 96 13.79 -0.98 -20.84
CA SER A 96 12.67 -1.70 -21.46
C SER A 96 13.16 -2.76 -22.46
N GLY A 97 12.53 -3.92 -22.51
CA GLY A 97 12.93 -5.07 -23.34
C GLY A 97 14.08 -5.89 -22.75
N TRP A 98 14.54 -5.54 -21.56
CA TRP A 98 15.58 -6.24 -20.84
C TRP A 98 15.15 -6.56 -19.42
N ARG A 99 15.79 -7.58 -18.86
CA ARG A 99 15.60 -7.99 -17.46
C ARG A 99 16.96 -8.14 -16.78
N VAL A 100 17.11 -7.54 -15.59
CA VAL A 100 18.21 -7.84 -14.68
C VAL A 100 18.02 -9.24 -14.09
N PRO A 101 19.07 -9.93 -13.65
CA PRO A 101 18.90 -11.14 -12.86
C PRO A 101 18.21 -10.84 -11.54
N THR A 102 17.70 -11.86 -10.88
CA THR A 102 17.15 -11.78 -9.53
C THR A 102 17.98 -12.67 -8.60
N ASP A 103 17.83 -12.48 -7.31
CA ASP A 103 18.21 -13.50 -6.34
C ASP A 103 17.12 -14.60 -6.23
N GLU A 104 17.32 -15.55 -5.32
CA GLU A 104 16.37 -16.65 -5.07
C GLU A 104 15.02 -16.16 -4.51
N ARG A 105 14.95 -14.92 -3.99
CA ARG A 105 13.76 -14.26 -3.46
C ARG A 105 13.05 -13.40 -4.52
N PHE A 106 13.46 -13.46 -5.77
CA PHE A 106 13.00 -12.60 -6.86
C PHE A 106 13.36 -11.10 -6.69
N ALA A 107 14.33 -10.77 -5.84
CA ALA A 107 14.83 -9.41 -5.72
C ALA A 107 15.80 -9.08 -6.87
N PRO A 108 15.54 -8.02 -7.67
CA PRO A 108 16.34 -7.66 -8.83
C PRO A 108 17.77 -7.27 -8.46
N GLN A 109 18.75 -7.79 -9.20
CA GLN A 109 20.18 -7.62 -8.95
C GLN A 109 20.77 -6.60 -9.95
N PHE A 110 20.51 -5.32 -9.71
CA PHE A 110 20.84 -4.19 -10.59
C PHE A 110 21.83 -3.20 -9.96
N PHE A 111 22.41 -3.54 -8.81
CA PHE A 111 23.18 -2.60 -7.99
C PHE A 111 24.44 -3.21 -7.38
N TYR A 112 25.33 -2.33 -6.96
CA TYR A 112 26.48 -2.63 -6.10
C TYR A 112 26.59 -1.53 -5.04
N VAL A 113 26.63 -1.90 -3.77
CA VAL A 113 26.79 -0.96 -2.63
C VAL A 113 28.27 -0.82 -2.31
N HIS A 114 28.77 0.42 -2.22
CA HIS A 114 30.11 0.75 -1.81
C HIS A 114 30.09 1.70 -0.61
N LYS A 115 30.59 1.22 0.53
CA LYS A 115 30.77 1.99 1.76
C LYS A 115 31.99 1.44 2.49
N PRO A 116 33.20 1.99 2.23
CA PRO A 116 34.42 1.54 2.87
C PRO A 116 34.45 1.96 4.34
N GLY A 117 35.13 1.15 5.15
CA GLY A 117 35.23 1.35 6.59
C GLY A 117 34.10 0.68 7.37
N ILE A 118 34.33 0.56 8.67
CA ILE A 118 33.34 0.00 9.59
C ILE A 118 32.45 1.15 10.05
N GLY A 119 31.16 1.10 9.71
CA GLY A 119 30.13 2.00 10.23
C GLY A 119 29.89 1.81 11.73
N TYR A 120 28.77 2.31 12.21
CA TYR A 120 28.33 2.06 13.58
C TYR A 120 27.99 0.58 13.78
N ASP A 121 28.13 0.10 15.01
CA ASP A 121 27.66 -1.22 15.42
C ASP A 121 26.13 -1.20 15.54
N LEU A 122 25.47 -1.33 14.39
CA LEU A 122 24.02 -1.31 14.29
C LEU A 122 23.42 -2.64 14.77
N ARG A 123 22.29 -2.56 15.43
CA ARG A 123 21.59 -3.71 16.05
C ARG A 123 21.39 -4.89 15.09
N PHE A 124 21.10 -4.62 13.84
CA PHE A 124 20.84 -5.64 12.81
C PHE A 124 22.04 -5.88 11.89
N GLY A 125 23.20 -5.34 12.26
CA GLY A 125 24.49 -5.61 11.64
C GLY A 125 24.90 -4.64 10.54
N GLY A 126 24.03 -3.74 10.08
CA GLY A 126 24.36 -2.71 9.10
C GLY A 126 25.00 -3.23 7.82
N LEU A 127 25.81 -2.39 7.17
CA LEU A 127 26.67 -2.76 6.04
C LEU A 127 28.05 -3.20 6.54
N PRO A 128 28.59 -4.31 6.05
CA PRO A 128 29.99 -4.67 6.28
C PRO A 128 30.91 -3.69 5.53
N ASP A 129 32.14 -3.56 5.99
CA ASP A 129 33.18 -2.84 5.25
C ASP A 129 33.32 -3.42 3.83
N THR A 130 33.03 -2.62 2.83
CA THR A 130 33.14 -3.05 1.43
C THR A 130 34.57 -3.03 0.91
N GLY A 131 35.52 -2.49 1.71
CA GLY A 131 36.91 -2.29 1.34
C GLY A 131 37.07 -1.25 0.23
N PRO A 132 38.28 -1.21 -0.42
CA PRO A 132 38.52 -0.29 -1.52
C PRO A 132 37.53 -0.46 -2.68
N ALA A 133 37.26 0.61 -3.42
CA ALA A 133 36.40 0.57 -4.57
C ALA A 133 36.88 -0.50 -5.58
N PRO A 134 36.00 -1.31 -6.15
CA PRO A 134 36.37 -2.26 -7.18
C PRO A 134 36.81 -1.56 -8.45
N ALA A 135 37.70 -2.18 -9.21
CA ALA A 135 38.11 -1.65 -10.50
C ALA A 135 36.97 -1.67 -11.51
N ARG A 136 36.10 -2.69 -11.40
CA ARG A 136 34.97 -2.86 -12.30
C ARG A 136 33.80 -3.50 -11.58
N VAL A 137 32.60 -3.09 -12.03
CA VAL A 137 31.33 -3.80 -11.74
C VAL A 137 30.65 -4.02 -13.07
N ASN A 138 30.44 -5.27 -13.46
CA ASN A 138 29.75 -5.63 -14.68
C ASN A 138 28.31 -6.05 -14.36
N PHE A 139 27.35 -5.57 -15.15
CA PHE A 139 25.94 -5.85 -14.95
C PHE A 139 25.40 -6.75 -16.07
N PRO A 140 25.00 -7.98 -15.74
CA PRO A 140 24.38 -8.87 -16.72
C PRO A 140 22.92 -8.49 -16.97
N LEU A 141 22.49 -8.55 -18.22
CA LEU A 141 21.11 -8.40 -18.65
C LEU A 141 20.71 -9.57 -19.54
N ILE A 142 19.47 -9.97 -19.49
CA ILE A 142 18.89 -10.88 -20.47
C ILE A 142 17.75 -10.20 -21.21
N ARG A 143 17.51 -10.60 -22.45
CA ARG A 143 16.36 -10.09 -23.20
C ARG A 143 15.07 -10.59 -22.54
N ASP A 144 14.16 -9.65 -22.30
CA ASP A 144 12.80 -10.00 -21.94
C ASP A 144 12.06 -10.38 -23.22
N GLY A 145 11.68 -11.68 -23.32
CA GLY A 145 10.97 -12.21 -24.49
C GLY A 145 9.47 -11.89 -24.48
N ALA A 146 8.95 -11.32 -23.40
CA ALA A 146 7.58 -10.86 -23.31
C ALA A 146 7.44 -9.49 -23.97
N ALA A 147 6.33 -9.27 -24.69
CA ALA A 147 6.01 -7.94 -25.18
C ALA A 147 5.83 -7.01 -23.99
N ASP A 148 6.76 -6.05 -23.81
CA ASP A 148 6.77 -5.11 -22.68
C ASP A 148 5.61 -4.11 -22.71
N GLU A 149 4.72 -4.16 -23.69
CA GLU A 149 3.63 -3.18 -23.84
C GLU A 149 2.49 -3.46 -22.88
N ASP A 150 2.19 -4.74 -22.63
CA ASP A 150 1.12 -5.18 -21.72
C ASP A 150 1.72 -5.92 -20.54
N PHE A 151 1.60 -5.33 -19.36
CA PHE A 151 2.05 -5.95 -18.12
C PHE A 151 1.22 -5.48 -16.93
N SER A 152 1.33 -6.19 -15.81
CA SER A 152 0.69 -5.80 -14.56
C SER A 152 1.68 -5.74 -13.41
N CYS A 153 1.42 -4.87 -12.46
CA CYS A 153 2.13 -4.85 -11.18
C CYS A 153 1.13 -5.00 -10.03
N ALA A 154 1.38 -5.96 -9.16
CA ALA A 154 0.77 -5.97 -7.84
C ALA A 154 1.51 -4.94 -6.97
N VAL A 155 0.80 -4.02 -6.34
CA VAL A 155 1.38 -2.99 -5.46
C VAL A 155 0.85 -3.21 -4.06
N MET A 156 1.73 -3.64 -3.17
CA MET A 156 1.42 -3.99 -1.79
C MET A 156 1.95 -2.91 -0.87
N GLY A 157 1.06 -2.21 -0.17
CA GLY A 157 1.44 -1.25 0.86
C GLY A 157 1.62 -1.94 2.21
N ASP A 158 2.54 -1.46 3.00
CA ASP A 158 2.67 -1.69 4.44
C ASP A 158 2.41 -3.16 4.86
N PRO A 159 3.22 -4.14 4.41
CA PRO A 159 3.20 -5.49 4.95
C PRO A 159 3.45 -5.50 6.45
N GLN A 160 4.37 -4.71 6.92
CA GLN A 160 4.64 -4.26 8.28
C GLN A 160 4.47 -5.35 9.35
N ALA A 161 5.10 -6.51 9.13
CA ALA A 161 5.06 -7.60 10.07
C ALA A 161 6.03 -7.36 11.25
N TYR A 162 5.52 -7.41 12.47
CA TYR A 162 6.32 -7.26 13.71
C TYR A 162 6.78 -8.59 14.31
N SER A 163 6.41 -9.70 13.69
CA SER A 163 6.79 -11.02 14.17
C SER A 163 6.73 -12.07 13.06
N ASN A 164 7.37 -13.20 13.32
CA ASN A 164 7.30 -14.35 12.43
C ASN A 164 5.87 -14.89 12.23
N GLU A 165 5.00 -14.72 13.22
CA GLU A 165 3.59 -15.08 13.11
C GLU A 165 2.87 -14.16 12.12
N GLN A 166 3.12 -12.84 12.18
CA GLN A 166 2.52 -11.87 11.27
C GLN A 166 3.01 -12.04 9.83
N ILE A 167 4.25 -12.49 9.60
CA ILE A 167 4.70 -12.93 8.27
C ILE A 167 3.87 -14.13 7.79
N GLY A 168 3.48 -15.04 8.70
CA GLY A 168 2.53 -16.10 8.38
C GLY A 168 1.17 -15.55 7.93
N PHE A 169 0.64 -14.53 8.59
CA PHE A 169 -0.61 -13.86 8.16
C PHE A 169 -0.48 -13.15 6.81
N LEU A 170 0.66 -12.50 6.55
CA LEU A 170 0.95 -11.91 5.25
C LEU A 170 0.93 -12.98 4.14
N ARG A 171 1.58 -14.13 4.38
CA ARG A 171 1.62 -15.28 3.46
C ARG A 171 0.23 -15.81 3.16
N ASP A 172 -0.55 -16.13 4.20
CA ASP A 172 -1.84 -16.80 4.09
C ASP A 172 -2.97 -15.84 3.67
N GLY A 173 -2.70 -14.53 3.78
CA GLY A 173 -3.58 -13.43 3.35
C GLY A 173 -3.26 -12.93 1.95
N VAL A 174 -2.67 -11.73 1.88
CA VAL A 174 -2.48 -10.97 0.63
C VAL A 174 -1.53 -11.67 -0.35
N VAL A 175 -0.45 -12.29 0.14
CA VAL A 175 0.50 -13.00 -0.75
C VAL A 175 -0.18 -14.19 -1.43
N SER A 176 -1.01 -14.96 -0.70
CA SER A 176 -1.79 -16.04 -1.31
C SER A 176 -2.72 -15.54 -2.41
N ASP A 177 -3.34 -14.37 -2.24
CA ASP A 177 -4.20 -13.79 -3.29
C ASP A 177 -3.41 -13.37 -4.53
N ILE A 178 -2.19 -12.86 -4.35
CA ILE A 178 -1.30 -12.51 -5.47
C ILE A 178 -0.84 -13.77 -6.20
N VAL A 179 -0.49 -14.83 -5.47
CA VAL A 179 -0.12 -16.14 -6.05
C VAL A 179 -1.30 -16.75 -6.82
N GLU A 180 -2.52 -16.68 -6.26
CA GLU A 180 -3.74 -17.18 -6.91
C GLU A 180 -4.14 -16.32 -8.14
N ALA A 181 -3.72 -15.05 -8.19
CA ALA A 181 -3.93 -14.20 -9.36
C ALA A 181 -3.06 -14.59 -10.56
N ASP A 182 -2.06 -15.45 -10.34
CA ASP A 182 -1.17 -16.04 -11.36
C ASP A 182 -0.53 -14.98 -12.28
N LEU A 183 0.23 -14.06 -11.68
CA LEU A 183 0.95 -13.02 -12.41
C LEU A 183 1.85 -13.63 -13.48
N GLY A 184 1.87 -13.04 -14.66
CA GLY A 184 2.73 -13.46 -15.77
C GLY A 184 4.22 -13.19 -15.50
N SER A 185 5.11 -13.88 -16.20
CA SER A 185 6.56 -13.68 -16.07
C SER A 185 7.04 -12.28 -16.47
N GLY A 186 6.20 -11.52 -17.18
CA GLY A 186 6.41 -10.12 -17.52
C GLY A 186 5.85 -9.13 -16.49
N ASP A 187 5.24 -9.59 -15.41
CA ASP A 187 4.64 -8.74 -14.39
C ASP A 187 5.62 -8.35 -13.27
N CYS A 188 5.18 -7.55 -12.31
CA CYS A 188 6.00 -7.14 -11.19
C CYS A 188 5.23 -7.06 -9.87
N LEU A 189 5.97 -7.12 -8.76
CA LEU A 189 5.49 -6.81 -7.43
C LEU A 189 6.22 -5.56 -6.92
N ILE A 190 5.49 -4.58 -6.41
CA ILE A 190 6.06 -3.40 -5.76
C ILE A 190 5.64 -3.44 -4.29
N LEU A 191 6.61 -3.40 -3.38
CA LEU A 191 6.37 -3.26 -1.94
C LEU A 191 6.56 -1.80 -1.55
N MET A 192 5.51 -1.14 -1.07
CA MET A 192 5.50 0.31 -0.87
C MET A 192 6.09 0.78 0.46
N GLY A 193 7.08 0.07 0.98
CA GLY A 193 7.75 0.37 2.24
C GLY A 193 7.09 -0.26 3.45
N ASP A 194 7.73 -0.09 4.61
CA ASP A 194 7.34 -0.77 5.83
C ASP A 194 7.16 -2.27 5.59
N VAL A 195 8.20 -2.88 4.98
CA VAL A 195 8.20 -4.33 4.69
C VAL A 195 8.12 -5.11 5.99
N VAL A 196 8.81 -4.63 7.00
CA VAL A 196 8.75 -5.15 8.37
C VAL A 196 8.36 -4.04 9.36
N GLY A 197 8.07 -4.41 10.61
CA GLY A 197 7.72 -3.49 11.69
C GLY A 197 8.84 -3.37 12.71
N ASP A 198 9.84 -2.52 12.47
CA ASP A 198 10.97 -2.21 13.36
C ASP A 198 11.98 -3.35 13.60
N ASP A 199 11.68 -4.57 13.22
CA ASP A 199 12.60 -5.71 13.35
C ASP A 199 13.18 -6.12 11.99
N LEU A 200 14.32 -5.53 11.63
CA LEU A 200 14.98 -5.78 10.35
C LEU A 200 15.51 -7.23 10.22
N GLY A 201 15.59 -7.99 11.33
CA GLY A 201 15.87 -9.42 11.29
C GLY A 201 14.80 -10.25 10.58
N LEU A 202 13.62 -9.66 10.34
CA LEU A 202 12.51 -10.31 9.61
C LEU A 202 12.55 -10.08 8.09
N LEU A 203 13.41 -9.16 7.58
CA LEU A 203 13.44 -8.76 6.16
C LEU A 203 13.64 -9.95 5.22
N ASP A 204 14.62 -10.80 5.46
CA ASP A 204 14.90 -11.96 4.61
C ASP A 204 13.67 -12.84 4.45
N ARG A 205 13.04 -13.20 5.58
CA ARG A 205 11.84 -14.04 5.55
C ARG A 205 10.63 -13.35 4.91
N ALA A 206 10.46 -12.05 5.13
CA ALA A 206 9.39 -11.28 4.51
C ALA A 206 9.54 -11.30 2.98
N LEU A 207 10.76 -11.06 2.47
CA LEU A 207 11.07 -11.09 1.05
C LEU A 207 10.97 -12.50 0.43
N GLU A 208 11.35 -13.56 1.16
CA GLU A 208 11.12 -14.94 0.72
C GLU A 208 9.62 -15.23 0.52
N VAL A 209 8.79 -14.78 1.47
CA VAL A 209 7.34 -14.97 1.43
C VAL A 209 6.70 -14.18 0.30
N THR A 210 7.05 -12.91 0.13
CA THR A 210 6.51 -12.08 -0.96
C THR A 210 7.03 -12.52 -2.32
N GLY A 211 8.25 -13.04 -2.40
CA GLY A 211 8.85 -13.65 -3.59
C GLY A 211 8.09 -14.88 -4.11
N ALA A 212 7.26 -15.52 -3.26
CA ALA A 212 6.38 -16.60 -3.71
C ALA A 212 5.40 -16.16 -4.83
N ALA A 213 5.19 -14.86 -5.03
CA ALA A 213 4.48 -14.32 -6.20
C ALA A 213 5.12 -14.74 -7.53
N GLY A 214 6.43 -15.08 -7.53
CA GLY A 214 7.14 -15.61 -8.70
C GLY A 214 7.44 -14.57 -9.79
N VAL A 215 7.45 -13.29 -9.43
CA VAL A 215 7.77 -12.16 -10.30
C VAL A 215 8.79 -11.23 -9.62
N PRO A 216 9.57 -10.43 -10.37
CA PRO A 216 10.50 -9.47 -9.78
C PRO A 216 9.80 -8.55 -8.78
N GLN A 217 10.37 -8.47 -7.57
CA GLN A 217 9.84 -7.62 -6.52
C GLN A 217 10.73 -6.38 -6.30
N TRP A 218 10.12 -5.20 -6.29
CA TRP A 218 10.76 -3.90 -6.23
C TRP A 218 10.38 -3.19 -4.92
N PRO A 219 11.14 -3.39 -3.83
CA PRO A 219 10.82 -2.81 -2.53
C PRO A 219 11.17 -1.31 -2.46
N VAL A 220 10.28 -0.52 -1.88
CA VAL A 220 10.48 0.87 -1.47
C VAL A 220 10.87 0.88 0.00
N PHE A 221 11.78 1.76 0.41
CA PHE A 221 12.20 1.90 1.80
C PHE A 221 11.16 2.69 2.61
N GLY A 222 10.76 2.14 3.77
CA GLY A 222 9.79 2.74 4.68
C GLY A 222 10.38 3.18 6.02
N ASN A 223 9.57 3.84 6.84
CA ASN A 223 10.04 4.35 8.13
C ASN A 223 10.11 3.29 9.23
N HIS A 224 9.56 2.11 9.02
CA HIS A 224 9.74 0.94 9.90
C HIS A 224 10.86 0.01 9.42
N ASP A 225 11.48 0.32 8.29
CA ASP A 225 12.65 -0.41 7.75
C ASP A 225 13.98 0.26 8.13
N ILE A 226 13.97 1.21 9.09
CA ILE A 226 15.11 2.01 9.54
C ILE A 226 15.98 1.23 10.55
N ASP A 227 17.29 1.38 10.49
CA ASP A 227 18.17 1.13 11.62
C ASP A 227 17.97 2.22 12.67
N PHE A 228 17.08 2.01 13.66
CA PHE A 228 16.69 3.05 14.64
C PHE A 228 17.81 3.48 15.59
N ASP A 229 18.90 2.75 15.65
CA ASP A 229 20.11 3.10 16.38
C ASP A 229 21.16 3.85 15.54
N ALA A 230 20.86 4.10 14.26
CA ALA A 230 21.71 4.93 13.41
C ALA A 230 21.81 6.38 13.94
N GLN A 231 23.01 6.95 13.85
CA GLN A 231 23.31 8.28 14.35
C GLN A 231 23.21 9.37 13.27
N SER A 232 23.13 8.95 12.01
CA SER A 232 23.03 9.86 10.86
C SER A 232 22.03 9.34 9.83
N ASN A 233 21.56 10.23 8.97
CA ASN A 233 20.69 9.86 7.86
C ASN A 233 21.39 8.95 6.82
N ASP A 234 22.72 9.01 6.75
CA ASP A 234 23.50 8.22 5.80
C ASP A 234 23.65 6.74 6.26
N ASP A 235 23.45 6.48 7.56
CA ASP A 235 23.56 5.13 8.13
C ASP A 235 22.19 4.47 8.39
N LYS A 236 21.09 5.23 8.28
CA LYS A 236 19.74 4.80 8.65
C LYS A 236 19.24 3.54 7.93
N ALA A 237 19.83 3.23 6.79
CA ALA A 237 19.39 2.15 5.91
C ALA A 237 20.49 1.12 5.62
N ASP A 238 21.53 1.07 6.42
CA ASP A 238 22.68 0.19 6.16
C ASP A 238 22.29 -1.30 6.20
N THR A 239 21.43 -1.70 7.15
CA THR A 239 20.89 -3.06 7.18
C THR A 239 20.00 -3.35 5.97
N TRP A 240 19.13 -2.40 5.58
CA TRP A 240 18.32 -2.51 4.38
C TRP A 240 19.19 -2.64 3.12
N ARG A 241 20.20 -1.78 2.96
CA ARG A 241 21.11 -1.79 1.79
C ARG A 241 21.85 -3.12 1.66
N ARG A 242 22.16 -3.77 2.78
CA ARG A 242 22.78 -5.11 2.79
C ARG A 242 21.82 -6.21 2.38
N VAL A 243 20.55 -6.15 2.81
CA VAL A 243 19.57 -7.23 2.63
C VAL A 243 18.74 -7.06 1.35
N VAL A 244 18.39 -5.81 1.03
CA VAL A 244 17.45 -5.45 -0.02
C VAL A 244 18.14 -4.73 -1.18
N GLY A 245 18.98 -3.73 -0.87
CA GLY A 245 19.67 -2.91 -1.86
C GLY A 245 19.41 -1.41 -1.70
N PRO A 246 19.57 -0.62 -2.77
CA PRO A 246 19.45 0.85 -2.75
C PRO A 246 18.06 1.30 -2.27
N THR A 247 18.01 2.42 -1.55
CA THR A 247 16.76 3.04 -1.12
C THR A 247 16.12 3.91 -2.20
N SER A 248 16.93 4.42 -3.15
CA SER A 248 16.44 5.19 -4.32
C SER A 248 16.98 4.57 -5.59
N TYR A 249 16.11 4.30 -6.56
CA TYR A 249 16.48 3.66 -7.82
C TYR A 249 15.38 3.82 -8.87
N ALA A 250 15.67 3.41 -10.11
CA ALA A 250 14.70 3.42 -11.21
C ALA A 250 14.82 2.19 -12.09
N PHE A 251 13.74 1.83 -12.77
CA PHE A 251 13.70 0.80 -13.81
C PHE A 251 12.66 1.13 -14.87
N GLU A 252 12.88 0.69 -16.08
CA GLU A 252 11.93 0.82 -17.17
C GLU A 252 11.23 -0.51 -17.44
N LYS A 253 9.94 -0.42 -17.78
CA LYS A 253 9.18 -1.53 -18.33
C LYS A 253 8.15 -1.01 -19.33
N GLY A 254 8.15 -1.56 -20.54
CA GLY A 254 7.38 -0.99 -21.63
C GLY A 254 7.65 0.50 -21.84
N ASN A 255 6.60 1.30 -21.93
CA ASN A 255 6.70 2.76 -22.03
C ASN A 255 6.57 3.47 -20.66
N VAL A 256 6.94 2.79 -19.59
CA VAL A 256 6.84 3.30 -18.22
C VAL A 256 8.21 3.32 -17.56
N LEU A 257 8.54 4.45 -16.94
CA LEU A 257 9.67 4.60 -16.03
C LEU A 257 9.16 4.59 -14.60
N PHE A 258 9.56 3.61 -13.81
CA PHE A 258 9.33 3.55 -12.37
C PHE A 258 10.52 4.18 -11.66
N VAL A 259 10.24 5.06 -10.71
CA VAL A 259 11.25 5.77 -9.91
C VAL A 259 10.89 5.65 -8.45
N ASN A 260 11.71 4.95 -7.68
CA ASN A 260 11.59 4.83 -6.24
C ASN A 260 12.47 5.88 -5.57
N LEU A 261 11.90 6.70 -4.70
CA LEU A 261 12.58 7.74 -3.95
C LEU A 261 12.44 7.49 -2.46
N ASP A 262 13.56 7.40 -1.77
CA ASP A 262 13.60 7.37 -0.31
C ASP A 262 13.27 8.75 0.26
N ASN A 263 12.05 8.97 0.68
CA ASN A 263 11.62 10.21 1.29
C ASN A 263 11.58 10.18 2.82
N VAL A 264 12.20 9.18 3.44
CA VAL A 264 12.29 9.05 4.89
C VAL A 264 13.62 9.62 5.38
N VAL A 265 13.60 10.72 6.08
CA VAL A 265 14.79 11.32 6.73
C VAL A 265 14.84 10.88 8.19
N TYR A 266 15.93 10.21 8.60
CA TYR A 266 16.14 9.76 9.98
C TYR A 266 17.63 9.77 10.38
N PRO A 267 17.98 10.21 11.58
CA PRO A 267 17.14 11.05 12.44
C PRO A 267 16.85 12.40 11.77
N CYS A 268 15.63 12.90 11.89
CA CYS A 268 15.31 14.23 11.41
C CYS A 268 15.86 15.30 12.35
N GLY A 269 16.19 16.49 11.84
CA GLY A 269 16.96 17.48 12.57
C GLY A 269 16.59 18.94 12.30
N GLU A 270 17.58 19.82 12.35
CA GLU A 270 17.37 21.29 12.30
C GLU A 270 16.63 21.76 11.04
N VAL A 271 16.91 21.15 9.89
CA VAL A 271 16.21 21.46 8.63
C VAL A 271 14.73 21.20 8.77
N ASP A 272 14.36 20.04 9.33
CA ASP A 272 12.97 19.63 9.50
C ASP A 272 12.27 20.48 10.57
N VAL A 273 12.99 20.87 11.63
CA VAL A 273 12.50 21.82 12.64
C VAL A 273 12.18 23.17 12.02
N ALA A 274 13.03 23.66 11.12
CA ALA A 274 12.80 24.92 10.39
C ALA A 274 11.55 24.85 9.48
N LEU A 275 11.20 23.65 8.99
CA LEU A 275 9.96 23.37 8.26
C LEU A 275 8.73 23.19 9.19
N GLY A 276 8.90 23.43 10.51
CA GLY A 276 7.81 23.32 11.48
C GLY A 276 7.63 21.92 12.09
N ARG A 277 8.54 20.99 11.87
CA ARG A 277 8.50 19.61 12.39
C ARG A 277 8.98 19.56 13.84
N SER A 278 8.11 19.89 14.78
CA SER A 278 8.47 20.00 16.20
C SER A 278 8.92 18.66 16.83
N HIS A 279 8.57 17.54 16.23
CA HIS A 279 9.00 16.21 16.65
C HIS A 279 10.49 15.93 16.33
N CYS A 280 11.09 16.72 15.44
CA CYS A 280 12.52 16.61 15.08
C CYS A 280 13.45 17.47 15.97
N LYS A 281 12.93 18.11 17.02
CA LYS A 281 13.75 18.96 17.90
C LYS A 281 14.77 18.15 18.69
N SER A 282 16.00 18.67 18.79
CA SER A 282 17.05 18.15 19.65
C SER A 282 16.56 17.93 21.10
N GLY A 283 17.04 16.88 21.75
CA GLY A 283 16.66 16.49 23.13
C GLY A 283 15.37 15.67 23.24
N ARG A 284 14.74 15.32 22.12
CA ARG A 284 13.71 14.28 22.05
C ARG A 284 14.31 12.98 21.54
N GLU A 285 13.58 11.89 21.71
CA GLU A 285 13.95 10.63 21.04
C GLU A 285 14.02 10.85 19.52
N PRO A 286 15.01 10.24 18.84
CA PRO A 286 15.16 10.35 17.40
C PRO A 286 13.84 10.02 16.70
N SER A 287 13.49 10.79 15.69
CA SER A 287 12.28 10.63 14.92
C SER A 287 12.58 10.80 13.43
N TYR A 288 11.67 10.32 12.58
CA TYR A 288 11.75 10.52 11.14
C TYR A 288 10.86 11.65 10.67
N ASN A 289 11.13 12.13 9.46
CA ASN A 289 10.26 13.04 8.70
C ASN A 289 10.17 12.60 7.24
N GLY A 290 9.01 12.79 6.63
CA GLY A 290 8.84 12.66 5.18
C GLY A 290 9.41 13.88 4.47
N ARG A 291 10.48 13.75 3.69
CA ARG A 291 11.08 14.86 2.95
C ARG A 291 11.88 14.40 1.74
N LEU A 292 11.64 15.04 0.59
CA LEU A 292 12.51 14.92 -0.58
C LEU A 292 13.69 15.88 -0.41
N THR A 293 14.90 15.33 -0.36
CA THR A 293 16.13 16.13 -0.22
C THR A 293 16.55 16.73 -1.55
N ASP A 294 17.32 17.83 -1.52
CA ASP A 294 17.86 18.45 -2.74
C ASP A 294 18.71 17.45 -3.55
N ALA A 295 19.50 16.62 -2.87
CA ALA A 295 20.33 15.62 -3.53
C ALA A 295 19.49 14.59 -4.32
N GLN A 296 18.37 14.14 -3.76
CA GLN A 296 17.46 13.22 -4.44
C GLN A 296 16.75 13.88 -5.62
N LEU A 297 16.32 15.13 -5.46
CA LEU A 297 15.69 15.88 -6.55
C LEU A 297 16.70 16.22 -7.67
N ASP A 298 17.96 16.49 -7.34
CA ASP A 298 19.03 16.67 -8.33
C ASP A 298 19.32 15.35 -9.09
N TRP A 299 19.34 14.22 -8.37
CA TRP A 299 19.47 12.89 -8.97
C TRP A 299 18.30 12.59 -9.92
N LEU A 300 17.06 12.86 -9.47
CA LEU A 300 15.87 12.71 -10.31
C LEU A 300 15.93 13.62 -11.54
N GLY A 301 16.34 14.88 -11.40
CA GLY A 301 16.53 15.80 -12.53
C GLY A 301 17.55 15.28 -13.54
N GLY A 302 18.63 14.69 -13.03
CA GLY A 302 19.62 14.00 -13.85
C GLY A 302 19.03 12.83 -14.65
N LEU A 303 18.18 12.01 -14.01
CA LEU A 303 17.45 10.91 -14.68
C LEU A 303 16.49 11.45 -15.74
N LEU A 304 15.59 12.36 -15.36
CA LEU A 304 14.54 12.90 -16.25
C LEU A 304 15.10 13.60 -17.49
N SER A 305 16.27 14.26 -17.37
CA SER A 305 16.95 14.88 -18.53
C SER A 305 17.47 13.89 -19.57
N ARG A 306 17.47 12.60 -19.26
CA ARG A 306 18.00 11.51 -20.08
C ARG A 306 16.94 10.55 -20.61
N VAL A 307 15.71 10.71 -20.15
CA VAL A 307 14.57 9.86 -20.51
C VAL A 307 13.63 10.63 -21.43
N PRO A 308 13.08 10.02 -22.50
CA PRO A 308 12.12 10.64 -23.39
C PRO A 308 10.91 11.23 -22.67
N ASP A 309 10.38 12.35 -23.18
CA ASP A 309 9.27 13.08 -22.52
C ASP A 309 7.91 12.36 -22.62
N ASP A 310 7.78 11.45 -23.57
CA ASP A 310 6.55 10.69 -23.81
C ASP A 310 6.40 9.44 -22.94
N ARG A 311 7.41 9.12 -22.13
CA ARG A 311 7.30 8.05 -21.15
C ARG A 311 6.42 8.44 -19.97
N ARG A 312 5.57 7.52 -19.55
CA ARG A 312 4.88 7.63 -18.27
C ARG A 312 5.87 7.50 -17.12
N ILE A 313 5.77 8.38 -16.15
CA ILE A 313 6.59 8.35 -14.92
C ILE A 313 5.73 7.85 -13.76
N VAL A 314 6.14 6.78 -13.10
CA VAL A 314 5.54 6.31 -11.85
C VAL A 314 6.51 6.60 -10.71
N ILE A 315 6.16 7.57 -9.87
CA ILE A 315 6.96 7.93 -8.68
C ILE A 315 6.44 7.13 -7.50
N SER A 316 7.31 6.37 -6.85
CA SER A 316 7.02 5.64 -5.62
C SER A 316 7.78 6.27 -4.46
N THR A 317 7.06 6.62 -3.39
CA THR A 317 7.61 7.07 -2.10
C THR A 317 6.86 6.35 -0.99
N HIS A 318 7.50 6.06 0.14
CA HIS A 318 6.76 5.46 1.24
C HIS A 318 5.82 6.47 1.91
N VAL A 319 6.35 7.59 2.43
CA VAL A 319 5.51 8.65 2.98
C VAL A 319 4.76 9.34 1.85
N PRO A 320 3.42 9.53 1.94
CA PRO A 320 2.64 10.15 0.88
C PRO A 320 3.11 11.57 0.56
N LEU A 321 3.01 11.95 -0.72
CA LEU A 321 3.20 13.35 -1.11
C LEU A 321 2.22 14.25 -0.35
N VAL A 322 0.96 13.82 -0.29
CA VAL A 322 -0.12 14.42 0.51
C VAL A 322 -1.10 13.32 0.94
N SER A 323 -1.82 13.54 2.04
CA SER A 323 -2.84 12.62 2.54
C SER A 323 -4.13 13.36 2.86
N PHE A 324 -5.28 12.75 2.56
CA PHE A 324 -6.57 13.25 2.98
C PHE A 324 -6.75 13.10 4.49
N VAL A 325 -6.51 11.91 5.02
CA VAL A 325 -6.80 11.60 6.42
C VAL A 325 -5.87 12.36 7.38
N ASP A 326 -4.63 12.55 6.99
CA ASP A 326 -3.58 13.20 7.76
C ASP A 326 -3.18 14.59 7.20
N ALA A 327 -4.11 15.29 6.55
CA ALA A 327 -3.86 16.56 5.88
C ALA A 327 -3.20 17.65 6.76
N SER A 328 -3.37 17.57 8.07
CA SER A 328 -2.76 18.50 9.06
C SER A 328 -1.54 17.91 9.76
N SER A 329 -1.05 16.73 9.35
CA SER A 329 0.12 16.08 9.96
C SER A 329 1.34 16.15 9.07
N GLY A 330 2.33 16.97 9.46
CA GLY A 330 3.58 17.04 8.72
C GLY A 330 4.44 15.76 8.82
N LYS A 331 4.16 14.87 9.79
CA LYS A 331 4.86 13.61 9.92
C LYS A 331 4.41 12.57 8.87
N HIS A 332 3.17 12.70 8.39
CA HIS A 332 2.52 11.74 7.49
C HIS A 332 2.35 12.29 6.07
N GLN A 333 3.09 13.32 5.72
CA GLN A 333 3.15 13.93 4.38
C GLN A 333 4.59 14.35 4.07
N THR A 334 4.89 14.57 2.82
CA THR A 334 6.26 14.81 2.34
C THR A 334 6.54 16.31 2.16
N ASP A 335 7.60 16.79 2.80
CA ASP A 335 8.15 18.12 2.53
C ASP A 335 8.92 18.15 1.19
N GLY A 336 8.90 19.29 0.51
CA GLY A 336 9.62 19.49 -0.76
C GLY A 336 8.88 19.06 -2.01
N VAL A 337 7.59 18.73 -1.92
CA VAL A 337 6.78 18.23 -3.05
C VAL A 337 6.61 19.25 -4.19
N SER A 338 6.64 20.56 -3.90
CA SER A 338 6.47 21.60 -4.93
C SER A 338 7.55 21.49 -6.01
N ARG A 339 8.82 21.28 -5.62
CA ARG A 339 9.90 21.08 -6.58
C ARG A 339 9.72 19.82 -7.42
N LEU A 340 9.22 18.73 -6.83
CA LEU A 340 8.87 17.52 -7.59
C LEU A 340 7.76 17.80 -8.61
N TYR A 341 6.74 18.59 -8.23
CA TYR A 341 5.66 18.96 -9.14
C TYR A 341 6.17 19.77 -10.33
N ASP A 342 7.04 20.75 -10.09
CA ASP A 342 7.67 21.54 -11.16
C ASP A 342 8.51 20.68 -12.11
N MET A 343 9.26 19.71 -11.56
CA MET A 343 10.08 18.78 -12.36
C MET A 343 9.27 17.85 -13.26
N LEU A 344 8.05 17.53 -12.86
CA LEU A 344 7.14 16.65 -13.60
C LEU A 344 6.09 17.41 -14.42
N GLU A 345 6.17 18.74 -14.47
CA GLU A 345 5.27 19.56 -15.27
C GLU A 345 5.34 19.17 -16.75
N GLY A 346 4.17 18.92 -17.34
CA GLY A 346 4.06 18.50 -18.74
C GLY A 346 4.36 17.01 -19.01
N ARG A 347 4.75 16.24 -18.00
CA ARG A 347 4.96 14.80 -18.13
C ARG A 347 3.72 14.02 -17.67
N ASP A 348 3.50 12.87 -18.27
CA ASP A 348 2.45 11.94 -17.85
C ASP A 348 2.94 11.17 -16.60
N ALA A 349 2.45 11.58 -15.43
CA ALA A 349 2.92 11.08 -14.15
C ALA A 349 1.80 10.45 -13.30
N LEU A 350 2.21 9.46 -12.49
CA LEU A 350 1.44 8.82 -11.43
C LEU A 350 2.32 8.74 -10.19
N SER A 351 1.78 9.00 -9.00
CA SER A 351 2.49 8.77 -7.74
C SER A 351 1.79 7.70 -6.90
N LEU A 352 2.60 6.83 -6.29
CA LEU A 352 2.18 5.77 -5.39
C LEU A 352 2.84 5.96 -4.02
N SER A 353 2.11 5.65 -2.94
CA SER A 353 2.64 5.70 -1.56
C SER A 353 1.95 4.71 -0.64
N GLY A 354 2.56 4.46 0.55
CA GLY A 354 2.03 3.65 1.65
C GLY A 354 1.80 4.46 2.93
N HIS A 355 2.34 3.98 4.07
CA HIS A 355 2.54 4.68 5.34
C HIS A 355 1.29 4.94 6.19
N THR A 356 0.23 5.46 5.61
CA THR A 356 -0.94 5.92 6.39
C THR A 356 -1.96 4.83 6.67
N HIS A 357 -1.76 3.61 6.15
CA HIS A 357 -2.72 2.50 6.20
C HIS A 357 -4.11 2.94 5.73
N THR A 358 -4.14 3.72 4.66
CA THR A 358 -5.35 4.19 3.98
C THR A 358 -5.27 3.86 2.49
N LEU A 359 -6.42 3.68 1.89
CA LEU A 359 -6.53 3.62 0.44
C LEU A 359 -7.10 4.97 -0.03
N GLU A 360 -6.26 5.80 -0.64
CA GLU A 360 -6.63 7.13 -1.13
C GLU A 360 -6.32 7.26 -2.61
N ASN A 361 -7.29 7.64 -3.43
CA ASN A 361 -7.12 7.84 -4.87
C ASN A 361 -7.47 9.29 -5.23
N HIS A 362 -6.42 10.11 -5.28
CA HIS A 362 -6.53 11.54 -5.57
C HIS A 362 -6.42 11.81 -7.07
N ALA A 363 -7.44 12.41 -7.65
CA ALA A 363 -7.42 12.84 -9.04
C ALA A 363 -6.58 14.12 -9.22
N PRO A 364 -6.03 14.38 -10.42
CA PRO A 364 -5.41 15.66 -10.73
C PRO A 364 -6.34 16.83 -10.43
N GLY A 365 -5.80 17.94 -9.94
CA GLY A 365 -6.53 19.13 -9.54
C GLY A 365 -7.20 19.05 -8.17
N GLN A 366 -7.17 17.91 -7.47
CA GLN A 366 -7.67 17.84 -6.11
C GLN A 366 -6.74 18.57 -5.14
N HIS A 367 -7.37 19.18 -4.14
CA HIS A 367 -6.72 19.87 -3.04
C HIS A 367 -7.61 19.79 -1.79
N TYR A 368 -7.01 19.58 -0.62
CA TYR A 368 -7.71 19.61 0.66
C TYR A 368 -7.09 20.62 1.62
N GLU A 369 -7.93 21.19 2.50
CA GLU A 369 -7.50 22.08 3.59
C GLU A 369 -6.43 21.36 4.44
N GLY A 370 -5.33 22.04 4.70
CA GLY A 370 -4.18 21.53 5.45
C GLY A 370 -2.96 21.19 4.61
N TRP A 371 -3.11 20.85 3.33
CA TRP A 371 -1.95 20.51 2.48
C TRP A 371 -0.99 21.67 2.28
N SER A 372 -1.54 22.86 1.95
CA SER A 372 -0.74 24.06 1.74
C SER A 372 -0.05 24.52 3.03
N GLU A 373 -0.76 24.48 4.14
CA GLU A 373 -0.28 24.91 5.44
C GLU A 373 0.73 23.93 6.05
N THR A 374 0.60 22.64 5.70
CA THR A 374 1.42 21.60 6.31
C THR A 374 2.69 21.34 5.51
N VAL A 375 2.62 21.13 4.22
CA VAL A 375 3.77 20.76 3.37
C VAL A 375 3.94 21.66 2.15
N GLY A 376 3.20 22.78 2.08
CA GLY A 376 3.27 23.72 0.98
C GLY A 376 2.70 23.19 -0.35
N ALA A 377 1.93 22.10 -0.30
CA ALA A 377 1.38 21.49 -1.51
C ALA A 377 0.16 22.25 -2.02
N GLY A 378 0.18 22.62 -3.30
CA GLY A 378 -0.99 23.07 -4.05
C GLY A 378 -1.87 21.93 -4.56
N PRO A 379 -2.78 22.23 -5.51
CA PRO A 379 -3.53 21.20 -6.21
C PRO A 379 -2.59 20.19 -6.89
N LEU A 380 -2.95 18.91 -6.84
CA LEU A 380 -2.15 17.84 -7.44
C LEU A 380 -2.03 18.01 -8.96
N PRO A 381 -0.83 18.04 -9.54
CA PRO A 381 -0.67 18.12 -11.00
C PRO A 381 -0.94 16.78 -11.71
N PHE A 382 -0.83 15.67 -10.99
CA PHE A 382 -1.04 14.30 -11.48
C PHE A 382 -1.79 13.48 -10.43
N ARG A 383 -2.16 12.25 -10.78
CA ARG A 383 -2.81 11.33 -9.85
C ARG A 383 -1.84 10.86 -8.76
N HIS A 384 -2.31 10.88 -7.51
CA HIS A 384 -1.62 10.34 -6.36
C HIS A 384 -2.48 9.25 -5.70
N ILE A 385 -1.92 8.06 -5.50
CA ILE A 385 -2.60 6.92 -4.89
C ILE A 385 -1.81 6.46 -3.67
N ILE A 386 -2.45 6.49 -2.51
CA ILE A 386 -1.97 5.76 -1.33
C ILE A 386 -2.60 4.38 -1.45
N VAL A 387 -1.77 3.33 -1.52
CA VAL A 387 -2.19 2.01 -2.02
C VAL A 387 -2.86 1.12 -0.97
N GLY A 388 -3.00 1.62 0.24
CA GLY A 388 -3.52 0.84 1.37
C GLY A 388 -2.44 0.03 2.06
N ALA A 389 -2.86 -0.84 2.99
CA ALA A 389 -1.96 -1.70 3.75
C ALA A 389 -2.37 -3.17 3.64
N ALA A 390 -1.41 -4.04 3.33
CA ALA A 390 -1.59 -5.48 3.35
C ALA A 390 -1.87 -6.00 4.77
N SER A 391 -1.27 -5.36 5.77
CA SER A 391 -1.53 -5.62 7.19
C SER A 391 -2.87 -5.08 7.70
N GLY A 392 -3.60 -4.31 6.89
CA GLY A 392 -4.82 -3.60 7.32
C GLY A 392 -4.55 -2.69 8.52
N ALA A 393 -5.21 -2.93 9.65
CA ALA A 393 -4.85 -2.30 10.92
C ALA A 393 -3.88 -3.20 11.70
N TRP A 394 -2.66 -3.38 11.18
CA TRP A 394 -1.54 -4.09 11.84
C TRP A 394 -1.85 -5.53 12.27
N PHE A 395 -2.44 -6.32 11.38
CA PHE A 395 -2.82 -7.72 11.65
C PHE A 395 -3.59 -7.90 12.96
N GLN A 396 -4.58 -7.07 13.19
CA GLN A 396 -5.41 -7.11 14.39
C GLN A 396 -6.84 -7.57 14.08
N GLY A 397 -7.60 -7.82 15.13
CA GLY A 397 -9.01 -8.14 15.04
C GLY A 397 -9.30 -9.63 15.01
N ASP A 398 -10.50 -9.95 14.55
CA ASP A 398 -10.96 -11.32 14.42
C ASP A 398 -10.23 -12.04 13.30
N PHE A 399 -10.02 -13.34 13.49
CA PHE A 399 -9.55 -14.19 12.40
C PHE A 399 -10.69 -14.46 11.41
N ASN A 400 -10.38 -14.36 10.14
CA ASN A 400 -11.27 -14.83 9.08
C ASN A 400 -11.20 -16.38 8.95
N THR A 401 -11.92 -16.93 7.99
CA THR A 401 -11.96 -18.37 7.75
C THR A 401 -10.62 -18.98 7.30
N PHE A 402 -9.66 -18.13 6.95
CA PHE A 402 -8.30 -18.54 6.56
C PHE A 402 -7.29 -18.41 7.70
N GLY A 403 -7.75 -18.02 8.90
CA GLY A 403 -6.90 -17.81 10.07
C GLY A 403 -6.07 -16.53 10.03
N VAL A 404 -6.45 -15.54 9.21
CA VAL A 404 -5.78 -14.25 9.08
C VAL A 404 -6.61 -13.16 9.76
N PRO A 405 -6.00 -12.27 10.57
CA PRO A 405 -6.70 -11.11 11.13
C PRO A 405 -7.18 -10.15 10.03
N GLU A 406 -8.38 -9.58 10.20
CA GLU A 406 -9.04 -8.82 9.12
C GLU A 406 -9.51 -7.41 9.54
N ALA A 407 -8.79 -6.74 10.46
CA ALA A 407 -9.10 -5.37 10.80
C ALA A 407 -8.96 -4.45 9.57
N LEU A 408 -10.02 -3.67 9.32
CA LEU A 408 -10.08 -2.78 8.16
C LEU A 408 -9.06 -1.64 8.26
N GLN A 409 -8.63 -1.14 7.12
CA GLN A 409 -7.82 0.07 7.00
C GLN A 409 -8.59 1.31 7.50
N ARG A 410 -7.88 2.41 7.75
CA ARG A 410 -8.42 3.62 8.39
C ARG A 410 -9.62 4.26 7.69
N LEU A 411 -9.76 4.17 6.39
CA LEU A 411 -10.91 4.67 5.63
C LEU A 411 -11.95 3.58 5.30
N GLY A 412 -11.78 2.38 5.88
CA GLY A 412 -12.74 1.30 5.80
C GLY A 412 -12.55 0.33 4.63
N ALA A 413 -11.49 0.44 3.85
CA ALA A 413 -11.13 -0.58 2.88
C ALA A 413 -10.60 -1.84 3.61
N PRO A 414 -10.77 -3.05 3.06
CA PRO A 414 -10.17 -4.25 3.63
C PRO A 414 -8.64 -4.25 3.45
N PRO A 415 -7.87 -5.07 4.19
CA PRO A 415 -6.51 -5.42 3.80
C PRO A 415 -6.48 -5.89 2.35
N GLY A 416 -5.36 -5.69 1.65
CA GLY A 416 -5.29 -6.09 0.25
C GLY A 416 -4.12 -5.44 -0.50
N TYR A 417 -4.23 -5.39 -1.82
CA TYR A 417 -3.22 -4.78 -2.69
C TYR A 417 -3.87 -4.04 -3.87
N LEU A 418 -3.14 -3.08 -4.44
CA LEU A 418 -3.53 -2.43 -5.66
C LEU A 418 -2.97 -3.21 -6.85
N HIS A 419 -3.81 -3.56 -7.80
CA HIS A 419 -3.42 -4.15 -9.08
C HIS A 419 -3.41 -3.03 -10.13
N LEU A 420 -2.24 -2.78 -10.70
CA LEU A 420 -2.04 -1.86 -11.82
C LEU A 420 -1.82 -2.69 -13.08
N SER A 421 -2.67 -2.54 -14.08
CA SER A 421 -2.46 -3.10 -15.42
C SER A 421 -2.11 -2.00 -16.39
N PHE A 422 -1.09 -2.23 -17.22
CA PHE A 422 -0.60 -1.28 -18.21
C PHE A 422 -0.87 -1.81 -19.63
N ASP A 423 -1.22 -0.89 -20.53
CA ASP A 423 -1.33 -1.05 -21.97
C ASP A 423 -0.54 0.11 -22.60
N GLY A 424 0.70 -0.12 -22.92
CA GLY A 424 1.67 0.92 -23.27
C GLY A 424 1.86 1.92 -22.11
N ALA A 425 1.58 3.20 -22.35
CA ALA A 425 1.60 4.23 -21.31
C ALA A 425 0.28 4.36 -20.52
N ARG A 426 -0.83 3.73 -20.94
CA ARG A 426 -2.09 3.74 -20.20
C ARG A 426 -2.03 2.76 -19.05
N TYR A 427 -2.80 3.05 -18.00
CA TYR A 427 -2.94 2.13 -16.89
C TYR A 427 -4.37 2.13 -16.34
N GLU A 428 -4.73 1.01 -15.71
CA GLU A 428 -5.93 0.86 -14.90
C GLU A 428 -5.56 0.42 -13.50
N GLU A 429 -6.14 1.07 -12.49
CA GLU A 429 -6.02 0.69 -11.11
C GLU A 429 -7.25 -0.10 -10.65
N THR A 430 -7.00 -1.19 -9.92
CA THR A 430 -8.04 -2.01 -9.30
C THR A 430 -7.57 -2.48 -7.92
N TYR A 431 -8.36 -2.21 -6.87
CA TYR A 431 -8.04 -2.71 -5.55
C TYR A 431 -8.59 -4.13 -5.35
N ARG A 432 -7.76 -5.00 -4.82
CA ARG A 432 -8.09 -6.40 -4.49
C ARG A 432 -8.11 -6.54 -2.97
N GLY A 433 -9.30 -6.71 -2.40
CA GLY A 433 -9.45 -6.99 -0.97
C GLY A 433 -9.04 -8.42 -0.64
N MET A 434 -8.30 -8.59 0.45
CA MET A 434 -7.78 -9.86 0.91
C MET A 434 -8.88 -10.92 1.04
N ARG A 435 -8.69 -12.06 0.39
CA ARG A 435 -9.60 -13.22 0.37
C ARG A 435 -11.02 -12.89 -0.10
N MET A 436 -11.15 -11.91 -0.98
CA MET A 436 -12.42 -11.50 -1.56
C MET A 436 -12.52 -11.83 -3.04
N ALA A 437 -13.77 -11.97 -3.51
CA ALA A 437 -14.02 -12.18 -4.94
C ALA A 437 -13.43 -11.00 -5.76
N PRO A 438 -12.82 -11.27 -6.92
CA PRO A 438 -12.17 -10.25 -7.75
C PRO A 438 -13.07 -9.12 -8.26
N ASP A 439 -14.39 -9.36 -8.29
CA ASP A 439 -15.42 -8.39 -8.65
C ASP A 439 -15.99 -7.61 -7.45
N ARG A 440 -15.45 -7.86 -6.24
CA ARG A 440 -15.80 -7.12 -5.03
C ARG A 440 -14.95 -5.86 -4.92
N GLY A 441 -15.56 -4.67 -4.95
CA GLY A 441 -14.85 -3.40 -4.87
C GLY A 441 -15.47 -2.37 -3.92
N GLN A 442 -16.48 -2.79 -3.14
CA GLN A 442 -17.18 -1.85 -2.25
C GLN A 442 -17.91 -2.53 -1.10
N TRP A 443 -18.20 -1.75 -0.04
CA TRP A 443 -19.16 -2.07 1.02
C TRP A 443 -20.44 -1.25 0.82
N VAL A 444 -21.60 -1.85 1.04
CA VAL A 444 -22.88 -1.17 1.03
C VAL A 444 -23.53 -1.27 2.40
N GLY A 445 -24.02 -0.15 2.93
CA GLY A 445 -24.64 -0.07 4.24
C GLY A 445 -25.72 1.00 4.36
N LEU A 446 -26.28 1.12 5.57
CA LEU A 446 -27.25 2.15 5.90
C LEU A 446 -26.76 2.97 7.11
N ASN A 447 -26.64 4.28 6.93
CA ASN A 447 -26.45 5.23 8.02
C ASN A 447 -27.83 5.63 8.55
N THR A 448 -28.28 4.92 9.58
CA THR A 448 -29.58 5.06 10.23
C THR A 448 -29.54 5.99 11.44
N PRO A 449 -30.68 6.47 11.95
CA PRO A 449 -30.72 7.17 13.24
C PRO A 449 -30.09 6.36 14.37
N ALA A 450 -30.40 5.07 14.48
CA ALA A 450 -29.86 4.19 15.50
C ALA A 450 -28.32 4.11 15.44
N PHE A 451 -27.74 4.02 14.24
CA PHE A 451 -26.28 4.07 14.07
C PHE A 451 -25.70 5.40 14.54
N ARG A 452 -26.31 6.52 14.18
CA ARG A 452 -25.82 7.84 14.57
C ARG A 452 -25.88 8.07 16.09
N ASP A 453 -26.96 7.66 16.72
CA ASP A 453 -27.13 7.77 18.17
C ASP A 453 -26.08 6.91 18.91
N TRP A 454 -25.87 5.69 18.45
CA TRP A 454 -24.85 4.78 18.94
C TRP A 454 -23.42 5.36 18.76
N PHE A 455 -23.10 5.84 17.57
CA PHE A 455 -21.80 6.44 17.26
C PHE A 455 -21.53 7.67 18.14
N THR A 456 -22.51 8.56 18.27
CA THR A 456 -22.40 9.79 19.08
C THR A 456 -22.10 9.46 20.53
N ALA A 457 -22.81 8.50 21.13
CA ALA A 457 -22.58 8.09 22.51
C ALA A 457 -21.15 7.56 22.75
N ILE A 458 -20.60 6.82 21.79
CA ILE A 458 -19.22 6.31 21.88
C ILE A 458 -18.20 7.45 21.71
N MET A 459 -18.44 8.38 20.79
CA MET A 459 -17.53 9.53 20.61
C MET A 459 -17.53 10.47 21.80
N GLU A 460 -18.69 10.75 22.38
CA GLU A 460 -18.82 11.55 23.60
C GLU A 460 -18.05 10.92 24.77
N TRP A 461 -18.14 9.59 24.94
CA TRP A 461 -17.33 8.86 25.92
C TRP A 461 -15.83 8.99 25.64
N ARG A 462 -15.43 8.85 24.37
CA ARG A 462 -14.03 8.89 23.97
C ARG A 462 -13.40 10.27 24.15
N ASP A 463 -14.15 11.32 23.91
CA ASP A 463 -13.67 12.71 23.97
C ASP A 463 -13.53 13.21 25.41
N GLN A 464 -14.01 12.44 26.42
CA GLN A 464 -13.76 12.75 27.82
C GLN A 464 -12.26 12.62 28.15
N PRO A 465 -11.74 13.47 29.05
CA PRO A 465 -10.39 13.31 29.56
C PRO A 465 -10.16 11.91 30.12
N ALA A 466 -9.01 11.31 29.85
CA ALA A 466 -8.73 9.92 30.24
C ALA A 466 -8.88 9.66 31.75
N ALA A 467 -8.65 10.68 32.61
CA ALA A 467 -8.80 10.59 34.06
C ALA A 467 -10.27 10.61 34.54
N GLU A 468 -11.18 11.10 33.70
CA GLU A 468 -12.60 11.25 34.02
C GLU A 468 -13.47 10.22 33.27
N ARG A 469 -12.87 9.54 32.29
CA ARG A 469 -13.54 8.61 31.40
C ARG A 469 -13.70 7.25 32.06
N ASP A 470 -14.91 6.70 32.04
CA ASP A 470 -15.15 5.33 32.44
C ASP A 470 -14.28 4.35 31.62
N ALA A 471 -13.79 3.30 32.27
CA ALA A 471 -12.95 2.30 31.61
C ALA A 471 -13.72 1.52 30.53
N VAL A 472 -15.05 1.45 30.65
CA VAL A 472 -15.93 0.75 29.70
C VAL A 472 -16.80 1.77 28.95
N PRO A 473 -16.89 1.73 27.62
CA PRO A 473 -17.79 2.62 26.88
C PRO A 473 -19.26 2.36 27.22
N PRO A 474 -20.14 3.39 27.14
CA PRO A 474 -21.54 3.25 27.46
C PRO A 474 -22.31 2.37 26.48
N ARG A 475 -21.72 2.08 25.32
CA ARG A 475 -22.27 1.25 24.24
C ARG A 475 -21.21 0.32 23.69
N SER A 476 -21.64 -0.87 23.30
CA SER A 476 -20.84 -1.84 22.51
C SER A 476 -21.48 -2.05 21.14
N ILE A 477 -20.85 -2.84 20.30
CA ILE A 477 -21.44 -3.25 19.01
C ILE A 477 -22.76 -4.00 19.21
N ASN A 478 -22.92 -4.71 20.31
CA ASN A 478 -24.12 -5.47 20.62
C ASN A 478 -25.34 -4.57 20.96
N ASP A 479 -25.09 -3.31 21.30
CA ASP A 479 -26.16 -2.31 21.53
C ASP A 479 -26.67 -1.68 20.22
N LEU A 480 -25.93 -1.83 19.13
CA LEU A 480 -26.38 -1.36 17.83
C LEU A 480 -27.51 -2.25 17.33
N SER A 481 -28.69 -1.66 17.20
CA SER A 481 -29.84 -2.37 16.64
C SER A 481 -29.61 -2.73 15.18
N ASP A 482 -30.40 -3.70 14.67
CA ASP A 482 -30.37 -4.06 13.26
C ASP A 482 -30.63 -2.83 12.37
N THR A 483 -29.55 -2.35 11.74
CA THR A 483 -29.59 -1.16 10.90
C THR A 483 -30.24 -1.40 9.54
N ARG A 484 -30.59 -2.63 9.20
CA ARG A 484 -31.29 -3.00 7.97
C ARG A 484 -32.79 -3.20 8.18
N LEU A 485 -33.26 -3.19 9.42
CA LEU A 485 -34.69 -3.17 9.75
C LEU A 485 -35.10 -1.72 10.03
N LEU A 486 -35.97 -1.20 9.20
CA LEU A 486 -36.43 0.19 9.20
C LEU A 486 -37.90 0.30 9.55
N VAL A 487 -38.24 1.41 10.20
CA VAL A 487 -39.62 1.79 10.51
C VAL A 487 -39.88 3.24 10.04
N PRO A 488 -41.13 3.71 9.92
CA PRO A 488 -41.44 5.08 9.43
C PRO A 488 -40.69 6.18 10.20
N GLU A 489 -40.47 6.00 11.50
CA GLU A 489 -39.71 6.94 12.34
C GLU A 489 -38.25 7.08 11.86
N ASP A 490 -37.61 6.01 11.41
CA ASP A 490 -36.24 6.07 10.91
C ASP A 490 -36.17 6.95 9.64
N PHE A 491 -37.12 6.79 8.74
CA PHE A 491 -37.18 7.61 7.53
C PHE A 491 -37.43 9.10 7.85
N SER A 492 -38.27 9.40 8.84
CA SER A 492 -38.52 10.78 9.28
C SER A 492 -37.28 11.47 9.84
N ARG A 493 -36.43 10.72 10.56
CA ARG A 493 -35.13 11.16 11.09
C ARG A 493 -34.00 11.10 10.03
N GLY A 494 -34.27 10.48 8.88
CA GLY A 494 -33.37 10.32 7.75
C GLY A 494 -32.53 9.07 7.80
N VAL A 495 -32.68 8.23 6.78
CA VAL A 495 -31.86 7.07 6.47
C VAL A 495 -31.02 7.37 5.25
N TRP A 496 -29.74 7.05 5.27
CA TRP A 496 -28.85 7.26 4.16
C TRP A 496 -28.30 5.91 3.67
N LEU A 497 -28.52 5.62 2.39
CA LEU A 497 -27.83 4.52 1.72
C LEU A 497 -26.40 4.95 1.47
N THR A 498 -25.43 4.10 1.83
CA THR A 498 -24.00 4.37 1.72
C THR A 498 -23.30 3.31 0.90
N ALA A 499 -22.29 3.73 0.13
CA ALA A 499 -21.36 2.85 -0.57
C ALA A 499 -19.93 3.34 -0.33
N ASN A 500 -19.11 2.50 0.30
CA ASN A 500 -17.68 2.71 0.43
C ASN A 500 -17.01 1.98 -0.74
N VAL A 501 -16.56 2.73 -1.75
CA VAL A 501 -15.91 2.20 -2.96
C VAL A 501 -14.41 2.29 -2.78
N TRP A 502 -13.74 1.15 -2.59
CA TRP A 502 -12.40 1.09 -2.00
C TRP A 502 -11.34 1.95 -2.70
N ALA A 503 -11.15 1.82 -4.00
CA ALA A 503 -10.25 2.69 -4.78
C ALA A 503 -10.99 3.85 -5.47
N GLY A 504 -12.16 4.24 -4.93
CA GLY A 504 -12.98 5.28 -5.52
C GLY A 504 -12.31 6.66 -5.46
N SER A 505 -12.43 7.42 -6.54
CA SER A 505 -11.89 8.78 -6.70
C SER A 505 -13.02 9.80 -6.94
N ALA A 506 -12.66 11.05 -7.17
CA ALA A 506 -13.61 12.09 -7.54
C ALA A 506 -14.37 11.80 -8.84
N GLU A 507 -13.83 10.92 -9.68
CA GLU A 507 -14.40 10.56 -11.00
C GLU A 507 -15.32 9.33 -10.92
N THR A 508 -15.40 8.68 -9.74
CA THR A 508 -16.28 7.52 -9.53
C THR A 508 -17.74 7.95 -9.41
N THR A 509 -18.63 7.24 -10.08
CA THR A 509 -20.08 7.41 -9.96
C THR A 509 -20.71 6.23 -9.24
N VAL A 510 -21.78 6.50 -8.45
CA VAL A 510 -22.50 5.45 -7.71
C VAL A 510 -24.00 5.63 -7.85
N GLN A 511 -24.70 4.56 -8.19
CA GLN A 511 -26.14 4.53 -8.39
C GLN A 511 -26.76 3.33 -7.68
N ALA A 512 -28.00 3.48 -7.23
CA ALA A 512 -28.80 2.41 -6.67
C ALA A 512 -30.14 2.31 -7.39
N GLU A 513 -30.60 1.09 -7.62
CA GLU A 513 -31.91 0.81 -8.19
C GLU A 513 -32.91 0.56 -7.06
N LEU A 514 -33.92 1.41 -6.93
CA LEU A 514 -34.93 1.31 -5.89
C LEU A 514 -36.01 0.29 -6.27
N PRO A 515 -36.70 -0.33 -5.29
CA PRO A 515 -37.81 -1.24 -5.55
C PRO A 515 -38.98 -0.60 -6.30
N THR A 516 -39.06 0.74 -6.32
CA THR A 516 -40.04 1.53 -7.08
C THR A 516 -39.71 1.59 -8.58
N GLY A 517 -38.52 1.14 -8.99
CA GLY A 517 -37.99 1.29 -10.36
C GLY A 517 -37.23 2.59 -10.60
N ASP A 518 -37.11 3.45 -9.59
CA ASP A 518 -36.37 4.71 -9.69
C ASP A 518 -34.87 4.45 -9.47
N THR A 519 -34.03 5.27 -10.11
CA THR A 519 -32.59 5.30 -9.88
C THR A 519 -32.22 6.39 -8.86
N LEU A 520 -31.49 6.00 -7.81
CA LEU A 520 -30.97 6.92 -6.78
C LEU A 520 -29.48 7.14 -7.00
N THR A 521 -29.07 8.37 -7.31
CA THR A 521 -27.65 8.72 -7.43
C THR A 521 -27.06 9.06 -6.06
N LEU A 522 -26.01 8.36 -5.68
CA LEU A 522 -25.25 8.65 -4.46
C LEU A 522 -24.16 9.67 -4.75
N LYS A 523 -23.92 10.59 -3.82
CA LYS A 523 -22.89 11.63 -3.92
C LYS A 523 -21.76 11.35 -2.95
N ARG A 524 -20.52 11.62 -3.37
CA ARG A 524 -19.34 11.48 -2.52
C ARG A 524 -19.46 12.41 -1.30
N THR A 525 -19.09 11.92 -0.13
CA THR A 525 -19.23 12.69 1.13
C THR A 525 -18.26 13.87 1.19
N GLN A 526 -17.07 13.74 0.58
CA GLN A 526 -16.02 14.76 0.50
C GLN A 526 -15.92 15.30 -0.93
N GLU A 527 -16.93 16.03 -1.39
CA GLU A 527 -17.09 16.37 -2.81
C GLU A 527 -16.18 17.49 -3.32
N ARG A 528 -15.84 18.48 -2.49
CA ARG A 528 -15.25 19.75 -2.95
C ARG A 528 -13.76 19.83 -2.69
N ASN A 529 -13.04 20.48 -3.60
CA ASN A 529 -11.65 20.85 -3.42
C ASN A 529 -11.52 22.02 -2.41
N GLY A 530 -10.49 21.98 -1.57
CA GLY A 530 -10.22 23.00 -0.57
C GLY A 530 -11.22 23.04 0.59
N GLU A 531 -12.20 22.15 0.62
CA GLU A 531 -13.21 22.08 1.66
C GLU A 531 -12.66 21.38 2.92
N ARG A 532 -13.04 21.92 4.08
CA ARG A 532 -12.78 21.25 5.35
C ARG A 532 -13.40 19.86 5.36
N GLN A 533 -12.66 18.89 5.87
CA GLN A 533 -13.13 17.51 5.97
C GLN A 533 -14.39 17.41 6.82
N ARG A 534 -15.40 16.72 6.30
CA ARG A 534 -16.64 16.43 7.01
C ARG A 534 -16.45 15.19 7.86
N VAL A 535 -16.65 15.32 9.16
CA VAL A 535 -16.43 14.26 10.16
C VAL A 535 -17.66 14.01 11.01
N GLY A 536 -17.70 12.90 11.71
CA GLY A 536 -18.73 12.55 12.69
C GLY A 536 -19.82 11.64 12.15
N ALA A 537 -20.78 11.31 13.02
CA ALA A 537 -21.80 10.27 12.82
C ALA A 537 -22.54 10.35 11.46
N GLN A 538 -22.83 11.55 11.02
CA GLN A 538 -23.57 11.76 9.77
C GLN A 538 -22.74 11.40 8.52
N TRP A 539 -21.41 11.49 8.60
CA TRP A 539 -20.47 11.32 7.51
C TRP A 539 -19.68 10.03 7.59
N ALA A 540 -19.80 9.33 8.73
CA ALA A 540 -19.12 8.09 8.99
C ALA A 540 -19.66 6.96 8.11
N ASP A 541 -18.77 6.03 7.74
CA ASP A 541 -19.14 4.77 7.14
C ASP A 541 -19.75 3.84 8.21
N PRO A 542 -21.03 3.49 8.11
CA PRO A 542 -21.69 2.68 9.13
C PRO A 542 -21.14 1.25 9.19
N PHE A 543 -20.76 0.67 8.05
CA PHE A 543 -20.20 -0.68 8.00
C PHE A 543 -18.79 -0.70 8.63
N ALA A 544 -17.90 0.15 8.14
CA ALA A 544 -16.52 0.16 8.60
C ALA A 544 -16.41 0.54 10.09
N THR A 545 -17.20 1.52 10.55
CA THR A 545 -17.22 1.91 11.98
C THR A 545 -17.69 0.77 12.87
N ALA A 546 -18.79 0.12 12.52
CA ALA A 546 -19.30 -1.03 13.28
C ALA A 546 -18.31 -2.19 13.28
N ARG A 547 -17.70 -2.47 12.11
CA ARG A 547 -16.73 -3.54 11.96
C ARG A 547 -15.45 -3.28 12.77
N GLN A 548 -14.91 -2.07 12.75
CA GLN A 548 -13.73 -1.71 13.55
C GLN A 548 -13.94 -1.94 15.04
N LEU A 549 -15.12 -1.61 15.57
CA LEU A 549 -15.41 -1.90 16.97
C LEU A 549 -15.53 -3.40 17.26
N SER A 550 -16.11 -4.16 16.33
CA SER A 550 -16.26 -5.61 16.50
C SER A 550 -14.92 -6.35 16.44
N VAL A 551 -13.96 -5.83 15.68
CA VAL A 551 -12.60 -6.42 15.57
C VAL A 551 -11.60 -5.81 16.55
N ALA A 552 -12.03 -4.85 17.39
CA ALA A 552 -11.20 -4.34 18.46
C ALA A 552 -10.80 -5.49 19.39
N ARG A 553 -9.55 -5.48 19.81
CA ARG A 553 -8.89 -6.58 20.51
C ARG A 553 -9.59 -7.06 21.78
N LYS A 554 -10.26 -6.14 22.48
CA LYS A 554 -11.19 -6.46 23.56
C LYS A 554 -12.53 -5.87 23.19
N ALA A 555 -13.55 -6.70 23.04
CA ALA A 555 -14.91 -6.21 23.07
C ALA A 555 -15.17 -5.63 24.45
N TYR A 556 -15.51 -4.36 24.51
CA TYR A 556 -15.95 -3.75 25.77
C TYR A 556 -17.34 -4.28 26.10
N GLU A 557 -17.57 -4.58 27.37
CA GLU A 557 -18.92 -4.81 27.88
C GLU A 557 -19.71 -3.50 27.78
N SER A 558 -20.95 -3.59 27.33
CA SER A 558 -21.84 -2.43 27.31
C SER A 558 -22.35 -2.10 28.71
N GLN A 559 -22.54 -0.81 29.01
CA GLN A 559 -23.22 -0.31 30.19
C GLN A 559 -24.74 -0.14 29.95
N SER A 560 -25.25 -0.62 28.81
CA SER A 560 -26.68 -0.62 28.52
C SER A 560 -27.45 -1.37 29.61
N SER A 561 -28.65 -0.89 29.94
CA SER A 561 -29.59 -1.58 30.83
C SER A 561 -30.18 -2.86 30.19
N ASP A 562 -29.98 -3.08 28.88
CA ASP A 562 -30.36 -4.32 28.24
C ASP A 562 -29.26 -5.36 28.47
N GLU A 563 -29.50 -6.28 29.40
CA GLU A 563 -28.58 -7.37 29.75
C GLU A 563 -28.17 -8.21 28.53
N ARG A 564 -29.03 -8.31 27.52
CA ARG A 564 -28.77 -9.05 26.30
C ARG A 564 -27.87 -8.28 25.30
N ALA A 565 -27.80 -6.96 25.43
CA ALA A 565 -26.86 -6.13 24.67
C ALA A 565 -25.43 -6.22 25.23
N GLN A 566 -25.22 -6.71 26.42
CA GLN A 566 -23.89 -6.91 26.99
C GLN A 566 -23.13 -8.03 26.29
N GLY A 567 -23.82 -8.98 25.71
CA GLY A 567 -23.30 -9.95 24.73
C GLY A 567 -22.18 -10.86 25.24
N ILE A 568 -21.83 -11.80 24.43
CA ILE A 568 -20.69 -12.68 24.67
C ILE A 568 -19.41 -11.89 24.38
N GLN A 569 -18.50 -11.82 25.35
CA GLN A 569 -17.13 -11.37 25.07
C GLN A 569 -16.54 -12.32 24.04
N VAL A 570 -16.32 -11.82 22.85
CA VAL A 570 -15.63 -12.60 21.83
C VAL A 570 -14.16 -12.63 22.20
N PHE A 571 -13.65 -13.81 22.54
CA PHE A 571 -12.23 -14.00 22.75
C PHE A 571 -11.47 -13.71 21.46
N ARG A 572 -10.47 -12.87 21.56
CA ARG A 572 -9.68 -12.42 20.42
C ARG A 572 -8.26 -12.94 20.43
N GLY A 573 -7.94 -13.81 21.35
CA GLY A 573 -6.59 -14.28 21.58
C GLY A 573 -5.70 -13.25 22.27
N GLU A 574 -4.45 -13.61 22.41
CA GLU A 574 -3.43 -12.71 22.92
C GLU A 574 -3.05 -11.65 21.88
N SER A 575 -2.38 -10.63 22.35
CA SER A 575 -1.90 -9.54 21.55
C SER A 575 -0.89 -10.02 20.52
N ILE A 576 -1.25 -9.85 19.29
CA ILE A 576 -0.33 -10.01 18.17
C ILE A 576 0.12 -8.61 17.78
N GLY A 577 1.42 -8.37 17.95
CA GLY A 577 2.03 -7.09 17.63
C GLY A 577 2.10 -6.08 18.79
N PRO A 578 2.73 -4.93 18.54
CA PRO A 578 2.84 -3.86 19.51
C PRO A 578 1.44 -3.39 19.87
N THR A 579 1.25 -2.89 21.04
CA THR A 579 -0.01 -2.49 21.65
C THR A 579 -1.16 -2.25 20.64
N PRO A 580 -2.22 -3.06 20.64
CA PRO A 580 -3.33 -2.80 19.73
C PRO A 580 -3.84 -1.41 20.00
N PRO A 581 -4.13 -0.62 18.99
CA PRO A 581 -4.86 0.60 19.20
C PRO A 581 -6.16 0.22 19.89
N GLY A 582 -6.58 0.98 20.88
CA GLY A 582 -7.96 0.91 21.38
C GLY A 582 -8.91 1.03 20.19
N PRO A 583 -10.22 0.78 20.35
CA PRO A 583 -11.16 0.83 19.22
C PRO A 583 -10.91 2.07 18.38
N GLN A 584 -10.42 1.90 17.16
CA GLN A 584 -10.08 3.03 16.28
C GLN A 584 -11.35 3.59 15.63
N ILE A 585 -12.29 3.97 16.47
CA ILE A 585 -13.58 4.46 16.02
C ILE A 585 -13.46 5.70 15.13
N HIS A 586 -12.39 6.49 15.30
CA HIS A 586 -12.13 7.65 14.46
C HIS A 586 -11.74 7.28 13.01
N VAL A 587 -11.39 6.05 12.78
CA VAL A 587 -10.94 5.57 11.47
C VAL A 587 -12.00 5.76 10.41
N ALA A 588 -13.24 5.43 10.69
CA ALA A 588 -14.32 5.54 9.73
C ALA A 588 -15.19 6.80 9.92
N THR A 589 -14.75 7.78 10.72
CA THR A 589 -15.52 9.02 10.96
C THR A 589 -15.62 9.91 9.74
N ARG A 590 -14.72 9.72 8.78
CA ARG A 590 -14.64 10.38 7.49
C ARG A 590 -14.04 9.41 6.47
N SER A 591 -14.43 9.51 5.21
CA SER A 591 -13.79 8.75 4.14
C SER A 591 -13.92 9.50 2.82
N MET A 592 -12.82 9.60 2.08
CA MET A 592 -12.83 10.22 0.76
C MET A 592 -13.46 9.34 -0.32
N HIS A 593 -13.63 8.05 -0.05
CA HIS A 593 -14.22 7.08 -0.97
C HIS A 593 -15.57 6.52 -0.47
N LEU A 594 -16.34 7.34 0.27
CA LEU A 594 -17.70 7.05 0.72
C LEU A 594 -18.69 7.91 -0.05
N TRP A 595 -19.68 7.27 -0.68
CA TRP A 595 -20.84 7.88 -1.34
C TRP A 595 -22.08 7.65 -0.51
N ARG A 596 -23.04 8.59 -0.57
CA ARG A 596 -24.33 8.44 0.10
C ARG A 596 -25.46 9.17 -0.61
N ALA A 597 -26.69 8.69 -0.40
CA ALA A 597 -27.93 9.40 -0.74
C ALA A 597 -28.99 9.16 0.31
N LYS A 598 -29.88 10.11 0.49
CA LYS A 598 -31.03 9.92 1.38
C LYS A 598 -31.97 8.88 0.76
N LEU A 599 -32.21 7.79 1.49
CA LEU A 599 -33.14 6.76 1.07
C LEU A 599 -34.58 7.27 1.25
N PRO A 600 -35.41 7.26 0.21
CA PRO A 600 -36.83 7.58 0.36
C PRO A 600 -37.54 6.51 1.20
N GLU A 601 -38.70 6.85 1.75
CA GLU A 601 -39.52 5.87 2.44
C GLU A 601 -39.95 4.78 1.45
N LEU A 602 -39.82 3.53 1.87
CA LEU A 602 -40.17 2.36 1.07
C LEU A 602 -41.41 1.69 1.66
N PRO A 603 -42.19 0.96 0.84
CA PRO A 603 -43.31 0.17 1.33
C PRO A 603 -42.88 -0.87 2.37
N GLN A 604 -43.85 -1.31 3.21
CA GLN A 604 -43.58 -2.42 4.13
C GLN A 604 -43.24 -3.71 3.34
N GLY A 605 -42.28 -4.44 3.85
CA GLY A 605 -41.81 -5.71 3.26
C GLY A 605 -40.29 -5.83 3.23
N GLY A 606 -39.83 -6.90 2.60
CA GLY A 606 -38.42 -7.11 2.29
C GLY A 606 -38.07 -6.53 0.93
N HIS A 607 -36.96 -5.79 0.87
CA HIS A 607 -36.48 -5.15 -0.34
C HIS A 607 -35.03 -5.48 -0.61
N VAL A 608 -34.67 -5.65 -1.90
CA VAL A 608 -33.30 -5.80 -2.37
C VAL A 608 -32.95 -4.57 -3.22
N ILE A 609 -31.89 -3.88 -2.84
CA ILE A 609 -31.41 -2.68 -3.54
C ILE A 609 -30.04 -2.99 -4.13
N PRO A 610 -29.91 -3.13 -5.45
CA PRO A 610 -28.63 -3.16 -6.15
C PRO A 610 -27.96 -1.79 -6.07
N VAL A 611 -26.67 -1.75 -5.73
CA VAL A 611 -25.85 -0.53 -5.73
C VAL A 611 -24.66 -0.78 -6.64
N THR A 612 -24.53 0.03 -7.68
CA THR A 612 -23.47 -0.08 -8.68
C THR A 612 -22.57 1.14 -8.63
N SER A 613 -21.28 0.93 -8.44
CA SER A 613 -20.26 1.95 -8.65
C SER A 613 -19.53 1.72 -9.97
N THR A 614 -19.14 2.81 -10.63
CA THR A 614 -18.37 2.80 -11.88
C THR A 614 -17.15 3.69 -11.69
N ASN A 615 -15.95 3.13 -11.86
CA ASN A 615 -14.71 3.90 -11.78
C ASN A 615 -14.44 4.68 -13.07
N ARG A 616 -13.36 5.47 -13.10
CA ARG A 616 -12.95 6.29 -14.25
C ARG A 616 -12.64 5.49 -15.53
N HIS A 617 -12.37 4.20 -15.41
CA HIS A 617 -12.08 3.29 -16.52
C HIS A 617 -13.33 2.57 -17.04
N GLY A 618 -14.52 2.82 -16.44
CA GLY A 618 -15.77 2.15 -16.79
C GLY A 618 -15.95 0.79 -16.13
N ARG A 619 -15.03 0.35 -15.27
CA ARG A 619 -15.21 -0.88 -14.47
C ARG A 619 -16.32 -0.68 -13.46
N THR A 620 -17.19 -1.67 -13.34
CA THR A 620 -18.35 -1.63 -12.44
C THR A 620 -18.23 -2.66 -11.32
N TYR A 621 -18.72 -2.28 -10.13
CA TYR A 621 -18.92 -3.17 -9.00
C TYR A 621 -20.36 -3.07 -8.56
N THR A 622 -21.09 -4.19 -8.54
CA THR A 622 -22.48 -4.23 -8.11
C THR A 622 -22.64 -5.09 -6.87
N ASN A 623 -23.14 -4.49 -5.79
CA ASN A 623 -23.49 -5.20 -4.56
C ASN A 623 -24.97 -4.96 -4.23
N LYS A 624 -25.62 -5.96 -3.66
CA LYS A 624 -27.01 -5.90 -3.24
C LYS A 624 -27.10 -5.76 -1.73
N ILE A 625 -27.92 -4.83 -1.24
CA ILE A 625 -28.28 -4.76 0.17
C ILE A 625 -29.73 -5.21 0.33
N THR A 626 -29.98 -6.11 1.28
CA THR A 626 -31.33 -6.50 1.68
C THR A 626 -31.72 -5.70 2.89
N ILE A 627 -32.90 -5.09 2.85
CA ILE A 627 -33.50 -4.30 3.93
C ILE A 627 -34.92 -4.76 4.18
N GLU A 628 -35.39 -4.53 5.40
CA GLU A 628 -36.74 -4.84 5.84
C GLU A 628 -37.43 -3.57 6.34
N VAL A 629 -38.66 -3.33 5.91
CA VAL A 629 -39.49 -2.21 6.37
C VAL A 629 -40.71 -2.75 7.10
N ARG A 630 -40.90 -2.32 8.33
CA ARG A 630 -42.03 -2.71 9.20
C ARG A 630 -42.78 -1.47 9.69
N ALA A 631 -44.06 -1.65 10.03
CA ALA A 631 -44.86 -0.58 10.66
C ALA A 631 -44.32 -0.21 12.07
N GLN A 632 -43.80 -1.21 12.76
CA GLN A 632 -43.21 -1.06 14.09
C GLN A 632 -41.99 -1.99 14.22
N ARG A 633 -41.01 -1.58 14.99
CA ARG A 633 -39.84 -2.40 15.27
C ARG A 633 -40.27 -3.59 16.13
N PRO A 634 -40.04 -4.83 15.68
CA PRO A 634 -40.32 -6.00 16.48
C PRO A 634 -39.47 -5.97 17.74
N PRO A 635 -39.95 -6.56 18.84
CA PRO A 635 -39.12 -6.73 20.03
C PRO A 635 -37.85 -7.54 19.67
N ARG A 636 -36.76 -7.24 20.34
CA ARG A 636 -35.48 -7.93 20.10
C ARG A 636 -35.60 -9.44 20.32
N TYR A 637 -36.44 -9.82 21.26
CA TYR A 637 -36.81 -11.20 21.54
C TYR A 637 -38.32 -11.36 21.46
N TRP A 638 -38.77 -12.41 20.81
CA TRP A 638 -40.19 -12.67 20.60
C TRP A 638 -40.92 -13.01 21.92
N ARG A 639 -40.22 -13.74 22.78
CA ARG A 639 -40.75 -14.22 24.07
C ARG A 639 -39.65 -14.22 25.11
N ASP A 640 -39.90 -13.63 26.25
CA ASP A 640 -38.96 -13.63 27.38
C ASP A 640 -38.91 -14.98 28.07
N ASP A 641 -39.98 -15.81 27.92
CA ASP A 641 -40.18 -17.11 28.56
C ASP A 641 -39.66 -18.31 27.77
N VAL A 642 -39.01 -18.10 26.62
CA VAL A 642 -38.49 -19.22 25.79
C VAL A 642 -37.36 -19.99 26.47
N TRP A 643 -36.72 -19.39 27.45
CA TRP A 643 -35.54 -19.92 28.12
C TRP A 643 -35.78 -20.24 29.61
N GLU A 644 -37.02 -20.07 30.10
CA GLU A 644 -37.45 -20.60 31.36
C GLU A 644 -37.96 -22.05 31.23
#